data_23e8cc1d84cef2d787160a1ff3fe3182
#
_entry.id   23e8cc1d84cef2d787160a1ff3fe3182
#
_cell.length_a   1.000
_cell.length_b   1.000
_cell.length_c   1.000
_cell.angle_alpha   90.00
_cell.angle_beta   90.00
_cell.angle_gamma   90.00
#
_symmetry.space_group_name_H-M   'P 1'
#
loop_
_entity.id
_entity.type
_entity.pdbx_description
1 polymer ?
#
loop_
_entity_poly.entity_id
_entity_poly.type
_entity_poly.pdbx_seq_one_letter_code
_entity_poly.pdbx_strand_id
1 'polypeptide(L)'
;MPSLPNPFLPLPLFLLLLAAASVSAQGQEDLEALPQASAVIESEAASARDPQSAADRELEAYVDGLIATWQTVHGAPGYTVAVVRPGGNVLTKGYGLADIESGRPVDPATTRFYVASISKTFVWTAAMMLVDRGVLDLDEDVNGYLDRYKVPVGERPLTLRDLMSHRAGVEENIDLFSTEIAAMERAAAIAASEPRQVFPRGVRAAYSNWGSNLTALIIEDATGRDYAEFLFEEILLPLGMTATTLTDASPAASDPATPLALNYRVDEEGPEALGQIDSGAFAPIAGMTTTANDMARWMRFHLNRGELDGVRLLSEAGYAALRRRDFDPVPGAAGRARGFADIPYRSILYYGHTGSINAFFSKFAVAPELGLGVFIAQNTSDNFEPLQRVPNLVFDRELALRGDLPSTITTAEPAAGDVAAADAVAGRYLSSRRVFHGPLKFLAALEGPTRLSADEGRLIGPLPNAPYVRIAPDLWENRHGDRLGVVRDSAGEVSHLITSGGATDAVPVTWRNDPAILWAALGATLLLSITTWLGLWRRFRQQREARAAGRVLSALALIATLPFVWLGSLASRMPDTQATDFSALFSNWPPPILSELVMLATVMAALGAVMVLAMIPVWTRSGWNLPRRIHFSLFALAYGVLAWSFFNWGLVGFGI
;
A
#
# COMPACT_ATOMS: atom_id res chain seq x y z
N MET A 1 22.79 3.36 20.86
CA MET A 1 22.74 4.62 20.10
C MET A 1 21.27 4.90 19.85
N PRO A 2 20.69 6.03 20.18
CA PRO A 2 19.26 6.24 20.08
C PRO A 2 18.85 6.24 18.60
N SER A 3 17.77 5.49 18.30
CA SER A 3 17.12 5.41 17.01
C SER A 3 16.66 6.80 16.55
N LEU A 4 17.07 7.23 15.37
CA LEU A 4 16.55 8.42 14.70
C LEU A 4 15.10 8.18 14.29
N PRO A 5 14.19 9.16 14.41
CA PRO A 5 12.79 9.00 14.10
C PRO A 5 12.58 8.79 12.59
N ASN A 6 11.67 7.89 12.28
CA ASN A 6 11.20 7.53 10.94
C ASN A 6 10.69 8.79 10.20
N PRO A 7 11.15 9.13 8.98
CA PRO A 7 10.72 10.30 8.23
C PRO A 7 9.30 10.20 7.64
N PHE A 8 8.55 9.13 7.93
CA PHE A 8 7.17 8.92 7.47
C PHE A 8 6.09 9.29 8.49
N LEU A 9 6.41 10.06 9.52
CA LEU A 9 5.39 10.56 10.44
C LEU A 9 4.55 11.64 9.77
N PRO A 10 3.22 11.43 9.60
CA PRO A 10 2.34 12.47 9.09
C PRO A 10 2.23 13.61 10.11
N LEU A 11 2.04 14.80 9.60
CA LEU A 11 1.99 16.10 10.26
C LEU A 11 1.06 16.28 11.49
N PRO A 12 0.23 15.32 11.96
CA PRO A 12 -0.43 15.44 13.25
C PRO A 12 0.52 15.66 14.43
N LEU A 13 1.78 15.22 14.30
CA LEU A 13 2.78 15.37 15.36
C LEU A 13 3.21 16.83 15.57
N PHE A 14 3.13 17.69 14.55
CA PHE A 14 3.51 19.10 14.68
C PHE A 14 2.49 19.93 15.48
N LEU A 15 1.23 19.49 15.52
CA LEU A 15 0.19 20.11 16.37
C LEU A 15 0.22 19.55 17.81
N LEU A 16 0.69 18.32 18.01
CA LEU A 16 0.87 17.69 19.33
C LEU A 16 2.12 18.19 20.04
N LEU A 17 3.19 18.57 19.33
CA LEU A 17 4.41 19.15 19.93
C LEU A 17 4.20 20.52 20.59
N LEU A 18 3.09 21.19 20.30
CA LEU A 18 2.70 22.43 21.00
C LEU A 18 1.88 22.17 22.29
N ALA A 19 1.41 20.93 22.52
CA ALA A 19 0.64 20.55 23.71
C ALA A 19 1.39 19.62 24.68
N ALA A 20 2.51 19.02 24.27
CA ALA A 20 3.23 17.98 25.03
C ALA A 20 4.54 18.44 25.69
N ALA A 21 4.67 19.72 26.04
CA ALA A 21 5.80 20.26 26.81
C ALA A 21 5.61 20.11 28.33
N SER A 22 5.01 19.03 28.80
CA SER A 22 5.02 18.69 30.22
C SER A 22 4.56 17.25 30.48
N VAL A 23 5.43 16.25 30.26
CA VAL A 23 5.48 15.04 31.09
C VAL A 23 6.93 14.54 31.11
N SER A 24 7.40 14.38 32.32
CA SER A 24 8.77 14.09 32.72
C SER A 24 9.20 12.65 32.43
N ALA A 25 10.49 12.53 32.16
CA ALA A 25 11.23 11.28 32.22
C ALA A 25 11.14 10.62 33.61
N GLN A 26 10.67 9.38 33.65
CA GLN A 26 11.02 8.36 34.68
C GLN A 26 10.45 7.02 34.28
N GLY A 27 11.31 6.00 34.26
CA GLY A 27 10.88 4.61 34.14
C GLY A 27 11.79 3.78 33.23
N GLN A 28 13.05 3.65 33.62
CA GLN A 28 13.93 2.59 33.14
C GLN A 28 14.02 1.59 34.30
N GLU A 29 13.24 0.51 34.25
CA GLU A 29 13.49 -0.67 35.08
C GLU A 29 12.79 -1.89 34.46
N ASP A 30 13.59 -2.95 34.30
CA ASP A 30 13.26 -4.36 34.22
C ASP A 30 12.46 -4.91 33.03
N LEU A 31 13.19 -5.15 31.92
CA LEU A 31 12.83 -6.20 30.97
C LEU A 31 13.09 -7.57 31.64
N GLU A 32 12.09 -8.13 32.34
CA GLU A 32 12.08 -9.56 32.64
C GLU A 32 11.91 -10.33 31.31
N ALA A 33 12.85 -11.24 31.09
CA ALA A 33 12.95 -12.07 29.92
C ALA A 33 11.66 -12.88 29.69
N LEU A 34 11.00 -12.69 28.57
CA LEU A 34 10.02 -13.63 28.05
C LEU A 34 10.69 -15.01 27.88
N PRO A 35 10.00 -16.11 28.17
CA PRO A 35 10.59 -17.44 28.05
C PRO A 35 10.97 -17.69 26.59
N GLN A 36 12.23 -17.98 26.37
CA GLN A 36 12.76 -18.42 25.08
C GLN A 36 12.19 -19.80 24.76
N ALA A 37 11.10 -19.87 24.04
CA ALA A 37 10.59 -21.07 23.42
C ALA A 37 10.93 -21.05 21.93
N SER A 38 12.20 -21.28 21.59
CA SER A 38 12.58 -21.70 20.25
C SER A 38 12.17 -23.15 20.06
N ALA A 39 10.89 -23.41 19.86
CA ALA A 39 10.43 -24.72 19.42
C ALA A 39 10.41 -24.72 17.88
N VAL A 40 11.49 -25.16 17.27
CA VAL A 40 11.49 -25.54 15.85
C VAL A 40 10.76 -26.88 15.77
N ILE A 41 9.56 -26.89 15.24
CA ILE A 41 8.85 -28.14 14.92
C ILE A 41 9.20 -28.52 13.50
N GLU A 42 9.99 -29.54 13.33
CA GLU A 42 10.21 -30.23 12.06
C GLU A 42 9.01 -31.13 11.79
N SER A 43 8.22 -30.80 10.75
CA SER A 43 7.20 -31.72 10.26
C SER A 43 7.87 -32.85 9.49
N GLU A 44 7.94 -34.05 10.10
CA GLU A 44 8.27 -35.28 9.40
C GLU A 44 7.09 -35.79 8.55
N ALA A 45 6.77 -35.06 7.49
CA ALA A 45 5.98 -35.66 6.41
C ALA A 45 6.94 -36.46 5.51
N ALA A 46 7.06 -37.76 5.80
CA ALA A 46 7.89 -38.67 5.05
C ALA A 46 7.37 -38.91 3.64
N SER A 47 7.76 -38.06 2.69
CA SER A 47 7.94 -38.43 1.30
C SER A 47 9.42 -38.73 1.11
N ALA A 48 9.78 -39.83 0.42
CA ALA A 48 11.15 -40.26 0.20
C ALA A 48 12.00 -39.09 -0.33
N ARG A 49 12.74 -38.44 0.57
CA ARG A 49 13.65 -37.34 0.26
C ARG A 49 14.90 -37.96 -0.32
N ASP A 50 15.22 -37.60 -1.54
CA ASP A 50 16.59 -37.64 -2.02
C ASP A 50 17.48 -36.91 -0.98
N PRO A 51 18.65 -37.47 -0.60
CA PRO A 51 19.43 -36.88 0.49
C PRO A 51 19.73 -35.42 0.17
N GLN A 52 19.19 -34.52 0.98
CA GLN A 52 19.33 -33.06 0.86
C GLN A 52 20.82 -32.72 0.65
N SER A 53 21.14 -31.96 -0.39
CA SER A 53 22.51 -31.58 -0.69
C SER A 53 23.14 -30.80 0.47
N ALA A 54 24.46 -30.84 0.60
CA ALA A 54 25.16 -30.05 1.61
C ALA A 54 24.84 -28.55 1.45
N ALA A 55 24.74 -28.07 0.20
CA ALA A 55 24.40 -26.69 -0.11
C ALA A 55 22.98 -26.32 0.34
N ASP A 56 22.03 -27.27 0.24
CA ASP A 56 20.65 -27.01 0.68
C ASP A 56 20.56 -26.96 2.22
N ARG A 57 21.30 -27.81 2.94
CA ARG A 57 21.40 -27.72 4.42
C ARG A 57 22.03 -26.40 4.89
N GLU A 58 23.06 -25.93 4.18
CA GLU A 58 23.67 -24.63 4.47
C GLU A 58 22.70 -23.47 4.20
N LEU A 59 21.92 -23.55 3.12
CA LEU A 59 20.89 -22.55 2.82
C LEU A 59 19.79 -22.57 3.87
N GLU A 60 19.34 -23.74 4.31
CA GLU A 60 18.37 -23.90 5.40
C GLU A 60 18.87 -23.25 6.69
N ALA A 61 20.10 -23.57 7.14
CA ALA A 61 20.69 -22.97 8.32
C ALA A 61 20.85 -21.44 8.21
N TYR A 62 21.13 -20.94 7.01
CA TYR A 62 21.19 -19.52 6.75
C TYR A 62 19.81 -18.84 6.94
N VAL A 63 18.75 -19.44 6.38
CA VAL A 63 17.38 -18.93 6.54
C VAL A 63 16.92 -19.00 7.99
N ASP A 64 17.24 -20.10 8.70
CA ASP A 64 16.95 -20.23 10.13
C ASP A 64 17.58 -19.08 10.93
N GLY A 65 18.84 -18.74 10.65
CA GLY A 65 19.52 -17.61 11.28
C GLY A 65 18.90 -16.25 10.95
N LEU A 66 18.45 -16.05 9.70
CA LEU A 66 17.74 -14.84 9.31
C LEU A 66 16.44 -14.69 10.09
N ILE A 67 15.59 -15.71 10.11
CA ILE A 67 14.28 -15.63 10.78
C ILE A 67 14.45 -15.47 12.29
N ALA A 68 15.36 -16.22 12.92
CA ALA A 68 15.64 -16.06 14.37
C ALA A 68 16.09 -14.62 14.70
N THR A 69 16.91 -14.02 13.84
CA THR A 69 17.34 -12.62 14.00
C THR A 69 16.14 -11.67 13.91
N TRP A 70 15.28 -11.85 12.90
CA TRP A 70 14.10 -11.00 12.71
C TRP A 70 13.08 -11.16 13.83
N GLN A 71 12.86 -12.38 14.34
CA GLN A 71 12.01 -12.61 15.52
C GLN A 71 12.54 -11.87 16.75
N THR A 72 13.85 -11.93 16.98
CA THR A 72 14.47 -11.26 18.13
C THR A 72 14.41 -9.73 18.02
N VAL A 73 14.56 -9.19 16.81
CA VAL A 73 14.62 -7.73 16.59
C VAL A 73 13.23 -7.10 16.55
N HIS A 74 12.24 -7.81 16.02
CA HIS A 74 10.92 -7.24 15.71
C HIS A 74 9.77 -7.88 16.49
N GLY A 75 10.01 -8.93 17.26
CA GLY A 75 9.00 -9.52 18.14
C GLY A 75 7.79 -10.16 17.43
N ALA A 76 7.88 -10.46 16.12
CA ALA A 76 6.77 -11.07 15.40
C ALA A 76 6.41 -12.44 16.01
N PRO A 77 5.13 -12.68 16.35
CA PRO A 77 4.71 -13.92 17.00
C PRO A 77 5.03 -15.16 16.17
N GLY A 78 4.74 -15.14 14.86
CA GLY A 78 4.95 -16.30 14.01
C GLY A 78 5.30 -15.96 12.57
N TYR A 79 6.14 -16.83 11.98
CA TYR A 79 6.46 -16.85 10.56
C TYR A 79 6.21 -18.23 9.96
N THR A 80 5.87 -18.26 8.68
CA THR A 80 5.92 -19.48 7.86
C THR A 80 6.75 -19.21 6.62
N VAL A 81 7.67 -20.11 6.28
CA VAL A 81 8.67 -19.91 5.23
C VAL A 81 8.78 -21.16 4.35
N ALA A 82 8.89 -20.95 3.04
CA ALA A 82 9.28 -21.99 2.11
C ALA A 82 10.42 -21.49 1.19
N VAL A 83 11.42 -22.34 0.98
CA VAL A 83 12.43 -22.15 -0.07
C VAL A 83 12.46 -23.39 -0.94
N VAL A 84 12.39 -23.20 -2.25
CA VAL A 84 12.23 -24.29 -3.22
C VAL A 84 13.20 -24.19 -4.36
N ARG A 85 13.52 -25.34 -4.95
CA ARG A 85 14.14 -25.54 -6.27
C ARG A 85 13.16 -26.23 -7.22
N PRO A 86 13.42 -26.27 -8.54
CA PRO A 86 12.52 -26.94 -9.48
C PRO A 86 12.20 -28.41 -9.11
N GLY A 87 13.19 -29.13 -8.59
CA GLY A 87 13.06 -30.55 -8.24
C GLY A 87 12.50 -30.84 -6.84
N GLY A 88 12.37 -29.85 -5.96
CA GLY A 88 11.90 -30.11 -4.60
C GLY A 88 12.01 -28.91 -3.64
N ASN A 89 11.64 -29.15 -2.40
CA ASN A 89 11.77 -28.15 -1.35
C ASN A 89 13.18 -28.20 -0.75
N VAL A 90 13.79 -27.03 -0.53
CA VAL A 90 14.98 -26.88 0.31
C VAL A 90 14.55 -26.89 1.77
N LEU A 91 13.56 -26.05 2.09
CA LEU A 91 12.92 -26.04 3.39
C LEU A 91 11.45 -25.60 3.28
N THR A 92 10.63 -26.11 4.21
CA THR A 92 9.34 -25.54 4.57
C THR A 92 9.24 -25.58 6.09
N LYS A 93 9.21 -24.40 6.75
CA LYS A 93 9.29 -24.28 8.20
C LYS A 93 8.30 -23.26 8.76
N GLY A 94 7.82 -23.55 9.97
CA GLY A 94 7.14 -22.62 10.85
C GLY A 94 8.08 -22.16 11.97
N TYR A 95 7.93 -20.91 12.36
CA TYR A 95 8.71 -20.31 13.44
C TYR A 95 7.77 -19.56 14.38
N GLY A 96 7.95 -19.70 15.69
CA GLY A 96 7.13 -19.04 16.68
C GLY A 96 5.70 -19.61 16.77
N LEU A 97 4.74 -18.73 17.10
CA LEU A 97 3.38 -19.10 17.45
C LEU A 97 2.36 -18.64 16.42
N ALA A 98 1.49 -19.55 16.05
CA ALA A 98 0.30 -19.28 15.25
C ALA A 98 -0.83 -18.71 16.12
N ASP A 99 -0.82 -19.02 17.41
CA ASP A 99 -1.78 -18.58 18.41
C ASP A 99 -1.05 -18.49 19.75
N ILE A 100 -0.93 -17.27 20.26
CA ILE A 100 -0.19 -16.99 21.50
C ILE A 100 -0.96 -17.50 22.72
N GLU A 101 -2.30 -17.30 22.73
CA GLU A 101 -3.12 -17.65 23.88
C GLU A 101 -3.13 -19.16 24.14
N SER A 102 -3.28 -19.96 23.09
CA SER A 102 -3.22 -21.42 23.20
C SER A 102 -1.81 -21.99 23.21
N GLY A 103 -0.79 -21.19 22.92
CA GLY A 103 0.60 -21.64 22.74
C GLY A 103 0.80 -22.50 21.49
N ARG A 104 -0.09 -22.42 20.50
CA ARG A 104 -0.04 -23.23 19.29
C ARG A 104 1.09 -22.77 18.37
N PRO A 105 2.07 -23.63 18.07
CA PRO A 105 3.16 -23.28 17.17
C PRO A 105 2.71 -23.18 15.72
N VAL A 106 3.50 -22.51 14.88
CA VAL A 106 3.31 -22.51 13.43
C VAL A 106 3.80 -23.84 12.85
N ASP A 107 2.88 -24.58 12.23
CA ASP A 107 3.19 -25.79 11.46
C ASP A 107 3.14 -25.44 9.95
N PRO A 108 4.23 -25.68 9.19
CA PRO A 108 4.31 -25.30 7.77
C PRO A 108 3.38 -26.11 6.87
N ALA A 109 2.87 -27.27 7.33
CA ALA A 109 1.97 -28.13 6.56
C ALA A 109 0.50 -27.84 6.83
N THR A 110 0.16 -27.40 8.04
CA THR A 110 -1.24 -27.30 8.49
C THR A 110 -1.65 -25.87 8.88
N THR A 111 -0.74 -25.04 9.41
CA THR A 111 -1.11 -23.67 9.79
C THR A 111 -1.29 -22.79 8.57
N ARG A 112 -2.52 -22.32 8.35
CA ARG A 112 -2.83 -21.39 7.27
C ARG A 112 -2.56 -19.96 7.69
N PHE A 113 -2.04 -19.18 6.75
CA PHE A 113 -1.88 -17.73 6.83
C PHE A 113 -2.68 -17.07 5.72
N TYR A 114 -3.28 -15.92 5.98
CA TYR A 114 -3.75 -15.07 4.90
C TYR A 114 -2.57 -14.62 4.05
N VAL A 115 -2.71 -14.80 2.74
CA VAL A 115 -1.70 -14.32 1.78
C VAL A 115 -2.17 -13.10 1.00
N ALA A 116 -3.34 -12.59 1.33
CA ALA A 116 -3.89 -11.34 0.82
C ALA A 116 -3.72 -11.23 -0.71
N SER A 117 -3.09 -10.16 -1.18
CA SER A 117 -2.95 -9.89 -2.62
C SER A 117 -2.14 -10.92 -3.42
N ILE A 118 -1.48 -11.88 -2.79
CA ILE A 118 -0.93 -13.05 -3.50
C ILE A 118 -2.07 -13.84 -4.19
N SER A 119 -3.28 -13.82 -3.64
CA SER A 119 -4.49 -14.41 -4.25
C SER A 119 -4.68 -14.00 -5.70
N LYS A 120 -4.34 -12.75 -6.06
CA LYS A 120 -4.46 -12.22 -7.42
C LYS A 120 -3.63 -13.00 -8.44
N THR A 121 -2.52 -13.61 -8.02
CA THR A 121 -1.68 -14.39 -8.94
C THR A 121 -2.39 -15.65 -9.41
N PHE A 122 -3.30 -16.19 -8.60
CA PHE A 122 -4.19 -17.29 -8.99
C PHE A 122 -5.28 -16.83 -9.95
N VAL A 123 -5.87 -15.64 -9.71
CA VAL A 123 -6.82 -15.01 -10.66
C VAL A 123 -6.20 -14.83 -12.04
N TRP A 124 -4.98 -14.27 -12.07
CA TRP A 124 -4.27 -14.04 -13.34
C TRP A 124 -3.86 -15.34 -14.05
N THR A 125 -3.47 -16.35 -13.29
CA THR A 125 -3.15 -17.68 -13.85
C THR A 125 -4.42 -18.35 -14.39
N ALA A 126 -5.54 -18.29 -13.67
CA ALA A 126 -6.83 -18.79 -14.12
C ALA A 126 -7.29 -18.10 -15.42
N ALA A 127 -7.22 -16.77 -15.49
CA ALA A 127 -7.53 -16.02 -16.70
C ALA A 127 -6.64 -16.45 -17.87
N MET A 128 -5.34 -16.63 -17.65
CA MET A 128 -4.41 -17.08 -18.69
C MET A 128 -4.64 -18.54 -19.12
N MET A 129 -5.09 -19.41 -18.23
CA MET A 129 -5.53 -20.76 -18.62
C MET A 129 -6.71 -20.72 -19.58
N LEU A 130 -7.66 -19.80 -19.35
CA LEU A 130 -8.80 -19.61 -20.27
C LEU A 130 -8.37 -18.95 -21.59
N VAL A 131 -7.38 -18.05 -21.56
CA VAL A 131 -6.77 -17.50 -22.79
C VAL A 131 -6.05 -18.61 -23.58
N ASP A 132 -5.26 -19.44 -22.89
CA ASP A 132 -4.52 -20.56 -23.52
C ASP A 132 -5.46 -21.59 -24.15
N ARG A 133 -6.66 -21.75 -23.59
CA ARG A 133 -7.75 -22.60 -24.10
C ARG A 133 -8.61 -21.92 -25.17
N GLY A 134 -8.39 -20.64 -25.50
CA GLY A 134 -9.17 -19.87 -26.47
C GLY A 134 -10.58 -19.48 -26.02
N VAL A 135 -10.85 -19.52 -24.70
CA VAL A 135 -12.13 -19.07 -24.10
C VAL A 135 -12.14 -17.55 -23.91
N LEU A 136 -11.01 -16.97 -23.53
CA LEU A 136 -10.82 -15.53 -23.37
C LEU A 136 -9.77 -15.01 -24.35
N ASP A 137 -9.84 -13.73 -24.70
CA ASP A 137 -8.82 -13.01 -25.44
C ASP A 137 -8.31 -11.82 -24.61
N LEU A 138 -7.00 -11.56 -24.68
CA LEU A 138 -6.36 -10.49 -23.92
C LEU A 138 -6.73 -9.09 -24.41
N ASP A 139 -7.08 -8.93 -25.66
CA ASP A 139 -7.26 -7.66 -26.35
C ASP A 139 -8.72 -7.34 -26.69
N GLU A 140 -9.63 -8.28 -26.46
CA GLU A 140 -11.06 -8.03 -26.63
C GLU A 140 -11.66 -7.20 -25.50
N ASP A 141 -12.80 -6.54 -25.78
CA ASP A 141 -13.58 -5.80 -24.78
C ASP A 141 -14.09 -6.79 -23.72
N VAL A 142 -13.71 -6.57 -22.46
CA VAL A 142 -14.16 -7.40 -21.33
C VAL A 142 -15.69 -7.47 -21.23
N ASN A 143 -16.42 -6.47 -21.74
CA ASN A 143 -17.88 -6.48 -21.81
C ASN A 143 -18.45 -7.61 -22.70
N GLY A 144 -17.63 -8.17 -23.59
CA GLY A 144 -18.00 -9.35 -24.37
C GLY A 144 -18.16 -10.61 -23.52
N TYR A 145 -17.49 -10.69 -22.39
CA TYR A 145 -17.49 -11.84 -21.48
C TYR A 145 -18.36 -11.64 -20.23
N LEU A 146 -18.71 -10.39 -19.90
CA LEU A 146 -19.50 -10.06 -18.71
C LEU A 146 -20.99 -10.16 -18.99
N ASP A 147 -21.73 -10.88 -18.16
CA ASP A 147 -23.19 -11.01 -18.24
C ASP A 147 -23.90 -10.23 -17.13
N ARG A 148 -23.42 -10.33 -15.90
CA ARG A 148 -24.04 -9.78 -14.68
C ARG A 148 -23.69 -8.32 -14.40
N TYR A 149 -22.67 -7.78 -15.07
CA TYR A 149 -22.21 -6.40 -14.95
C TYR A 149 -21.63 -5.92 -16.28
N LYS A 150 -21.70 -4.62 -16.56
CA LYS A 150 -21.08 -4.01 -17.73
C LYS A 150 -20.22 -2.83 -17.31
N VAL A 151 -18.95 -2.86 -17.71
CA VAL A 151 -18.04 -1.73 -17.51
C VAL A 151 -18.50 -0.54 -18.36
N PRO A 152 -18.54 0.69 -17.80
CA PRO A 152 -18.86 1.88 -18.57
C PRO A 152 -17.97 2.09 -19.79
N VAL A 153 -18.57 2.59 -20.86
CA VAL A 153 -17.84 2.89 -22.10
C VAL A 153 -16.86 4.03 -21.85
N GLY A 154 -15.57 3.76 -22.07
CA GLY A 154 -14.49 4.76 -22.02
C GLY A 154 -14.05 5.21 -23.41
N GLU A 155 -12.89 5.87 -23.49
CA GLU A 155 -12.28 6.30 -24.77
C GLU A 155 -11.97 5.12 -25.71
N ARG A 156 -11.68 3.96 -25.14
CA ARG A 156 -11.53 2.67 -25.83
C ARG A 156 -12.04 1.53 -24.93
N PRO A 157 -12.28 0.35 -25.48
CA PRO A 157 -12.61 -0.85 -24.69
C PRO A 157 -11.60 -1.11 -23.57
N LEU A 158 -12.10 -1.61 -22.44
CA LEU A 158 -11.25 -2.18 -21.38
C LEU A 158 -10.94 -3.64 -21.73
N THR A 159 -9.66 -4.01 -21.60
CA THR A 159 -9.19 -5.34 -21.96
C THR A 159 -8.60 -6.09 -20.77
N LEU A 160 -8.54 -7.43 -20.85
CA LEU A 160 -7.82 -8.22 -19.83
C LEU A 160 -6.37 -7.79 -19.68
N ARG A 161 -5.71 -7.40 -20.77
CA ARG A 161 -4.35 -6.87 -20.75
C ARG A 161 -4.22 -5.63 -19.86
N ASP A 162 -5.18 -4.71 -19.92
CA ASP A 162 -5.20 -3.52 -19.07
C ASP A 162 -5.40 -3.89 -17.59
N LEU A 163 -6.33 -4.81 -17.31
CA LEU A 163 -6.62 -5.28 -15.95
C LEU A 163 -5.40 -5.96 -15.32
N MET A 164 -4.81 -6.92 -16.03
CA MET A 164 -3.66 -7.70 -15.58
C MET A 164 -2.38 -6.87 -15.40
N SER A 165 -2.25 -5.74 -16.10
CA SER A 165 -1.12 -4.82 -15.94
C SER A 165 -1.41 -3.66 -15.00
N HIS A 166 -2.59 -3.62 -14.36
CA HIS A 166 -3.06 -2.51 -13.53
C HIS A 166 -3.09 -1.17 -14.27
N ARG A 167 -3.45 -1.19 -15.57
CA ARG A 167 -3.51 -0.02 -16.44
C ARG A 167 -4.92 0.28 -16.94
N ALA A 168 -5.93 -0.13 -16.18
CA ALA A 168 -7.33 0.19 -16.45
C ALA A 168 -7.61 1.69 -16.43
N GLY A 169 -6.72 2.49 -15.87
CA GLY A 169 -6.85 3.95 -15.80
C GLY A 169 -7.80 4.44 -14.72
N VAL A 170 -8.18 3.60 -13.77
CA VAL A 170 -9.12 3.91 -12.69
C VAL A 170 -8.41 4.34 -11.42
N GLU A 171 -9.11 5.11 -10.57
CA GLU A 171 -8.64 5.47 -9.24
C GLU A 171 -8.71 4.30 -8.25
N GLU A 172 -8.07 4.43 -7.10
CA GLU A 172 -8.29 3.50 -5.97
C GLU A 172 -9.69 3.71 -5.39
N ASN A 173 -10.37 2.62 -5.10
CA ASN A 173 -11.62 2.64 -4.36
C ASN A 173 -11.48 1.83 -3.06
N ILE A 174 -11.47 2.55 -1.94
CA ILE A 174 -11.33 1.96 -0.60
C ILE A 174 -12.66 1.39 -0.10
N ASP A 175 -13.80 1.90 -0.58
CA ASP A 175 -15.16 1.44 -0.21
C ASP A 175 -15.33 -0.07 -0.50
N LEU A 176 -14.58 -0.58 -1.48
CA LEU A 176 -14.50 -1.99 -1.84
C LEU A 176 -14.33 -2.91 -0.60
N PHE A 177 -13.61 -2.48 0.43
CA PHE A 177 -13.33 -3.28 1.62
C PHE A 177 -14.35 -3.11 2.75
N SER A 178 -15.42 -2.32 2.55
CA SER A 178 -16.46 -2.20 3.56
C SER A 178 -17.20 -3.52 3.75
N THR A 179 -17.61 -3.79 4.99
CA THR A 179 -18.38 -5.00 5.32
C THR A 179 -19.68 -5.10 4.53
N GLU A 180 -20.32 -3.95 4.25
CA GLU A 180 -21.55 -3.90 3.44
C GLU A 180 -21.31 -4.41 2.02
N ILE A 181 -20.27 -3.92 1.34
CA ILE A 181 -19.95 -4.35 -0.03
C ILE A 181 -19.39 -5.78 -0.04
N ALA A 182 -18.59 -6.16 0.95
CA ALA A 182 -18.06 -7.52 1.07
C ALA A 182 -19.17 -8.59 1.17
N ALA A 183 -20.29 -8.25 1.84
CA ALA A 183 -21.44 -9.15 1.99
C ALA A 183 -22.31 -9.27 0.73
N MET A 184 -22.08 -8.48 -0.31
CA MET A 184 -22.84 -8.53 -1.57
C MET A 184 -22.43 -9.73 -2.43
N GLU A 185 -23.27 -10.08 -3.40
CA GLU A 185 -22.87 -10.91 -4.54
C GLU A 185 -21.80 -10.16 -5.35
N ARG A 186 -20.85 -10.89 -5.96
CA ARG A 186 -19.65 -10.29 -6.59
C ARG A 186 -19.98 -9.23 -7.64
N ALA A 187 -20.92 -9.49 -8.56
CA ALA A 187 -21.26 -8.51 -9.59
C ALA A 187 -21.88 -7.24 -8.98
N ALA A 188 -22.71 -7.39 -7.95
CA ALA A 188 -23.28 -6.27 -7.20
C ALA A 188 -22.19 -5.49 -6.44
N ALA A 189 -21.24 -6.19 -5.81
CA ALA A 189 -20.09 -5.59 -5.12
C ALA A 189 -19.20 -4.79 -6.08
N ILE A 190 -18.92 -5.33 -7.26
CA ILE A 190 -18.16 -4.67 -8.33
C ILE A 190 -18.88 -3.40 -8.81
N ALA A 191 -20.20 -3.49 -9.04
CA ALA A 191 -21.00 -2.33 -9.45
C ALA A 191 -21.06 -1.25 -8.36
N ALA A 192 -21.25 -1.64 -7.10
CA ALA A 192 -21.31 -0.71 -5.97
C ALA A 192 -19.97 0.00 -5.68
N SER A 193 -18.86 -0.67 -6.00
CA SER A 193 -17.50 -0.17 -5.79
C SER A 193 -16.81 0.27 -7.08
N GLU A 194 -17.57 0.57 -8.15
CA GLU A 194 -16.99 0.99 -9.43
C GLU A 194 -16.19 2.29 -9.29
N PRO A 195 -14.86 2.27 -9.60
CA PRO A 195 -14.02 3.45 -9.51
C PRO A 195 -14.16 4.32 -10.77
N ARG A 196 -13.92 5.61 -10.63
CA ARG A 196 -13.90 6.52 -11.78
C ARG A 196 -12.63 6.34 -12.60
N GLN A 197 -12.76 6.49 -13.92
CA GLN A 197 -11.61 6.60 -14.81
C GLN A 197 -10.94 7.97 -14.62
N VAL A 198 -9.65 7.97 -14.30
CA VAL A 198 -8.84 9.18 -14.01
C VAL A 198 -7.61 9.30 -14.90
N PHE A 199 -7.23 8.23 -15.59
CA PHE A 199 -6.19 8.21 -16.61
C PHE A 199 -6.69 7.54 -17.88
N PRO A 200 -6.10 7.83 -19.04
CA PRO A 200 -6.34 7.03 -20.24
C PRO A 200 -5.93 5.57 -20.00
N ARG A 201 -6.73 4.63 -20.49
CA ARG A 201 -6.45 3.19 -20.37
C ARG A 201 -5.12 2.83 -21.04
N GLY A 202 -4.32 1.97 -20.42
CA GLY A 202 -3.02 1.52 -20.90
C GLY A 202 -1.84 2.47 -20.64
N VAL A 203 -2.07 3.72 -20.18
CA VAL A 203 -1.01 4.73 -20.10
C VAL A 203 -0.23 4.68 -18.79
N ARG A 204 -0.92 4.55 -17.64
CA ARG A 204 -0.30 4.59 -16.31
C ARG A 204 -0.62 3.34 -15.52
N ALA A 205 0.38 2.85 -14.78
CA ALA A 205 0.15 1.83 -13.79
C ALA A 205 -0.45 2.46 -12.52
N ALA A 206 -1.63 1.99 -12.14
CA ALA A 206 -2.31 2.30 -10.90
C ALA A 206 -2.93 0.99 -10.38
N TYR A 207 -2.31 0.40 -9.37
CA TYR A 207 -2.76 -0.87 -8.80
C TYR A 207 -4.24 -0.83 -8.46
N SER A 208 -5.02 -1.78 -8.98
CA SER A 208 -6.46 -1.80 -8.82
C SER A 208 -6.95 -3.13 -8.25
N ASN A 209 -7.51 -3.08 -7.04
CA ASN A 209 -8.21 -4.20 -6.44
C ASN A 209 -9.51 -4.50 -7.19
N TRP A 210 -10.25 -3.45 -7.54
CA TRP A 210 -11.47 -3.56 -8.34
C TRP A 210 -11.22 -4.29 -9.67
N GLY A 211 -10.20 -3.88 -10.43
CA GLY A 211 -9.88 -4.51 -11.71
C GLY A 211 -9.49 -5.99 -11.58
N SER A 212 -8.83 -6.35 -10.47
CA SER A 212 -8.50 -7.74 -10.18
C SER A 212 -9.74 -8.57 -9.83
N ASN A 213 -10.68 -8.00 -9.07
CA ASN A 213 -11.94 -8.66 -8.72
C ASN A 213 -12.89 -8.78 -9.94
N LEU A 214 -12.88 -7.76 -10.81
CA LEU A 214 -13.58 -7.81 -12.11
C LEU A 214 -13.07 -8.98 -12.97
N THR A 215 -11.77 -9.28 -12.92
CA THR A 215 -11.23 -10.44 -13.66
C THR A 215 -11.76 -11.76 -13.11
N ALA A 216 -11.97 -11.89 -11.80
CA ALA A 216 -12.64 -13.06 -11.23
C ALA A 216 -14.09 -13.19 -11.72
N LEU A 217 -14.83 -12.07 -11.81
CA LEU A 217 -16.18 -12.07 -12.39
C LEU A 217 -16.18 -12.47 -13.87
N ILE A 218 -15.20 -12.01 -14.66
CA ILE A 218 -15.03 -12.41 -16.06
C ILE A 218 -14.84 -13.93 -16.17
N ILE A 219 -14.05 -14.52 -15.26
CA ILE A 219 -13.86 -15.98 -15.22
C ILE A 219 -15.18 -16.69 -14.92
N GLU A 220 -15.95 -16.20 -13.94
CA GLU A 220 -17.26 -16.77 -13.60
C GLU A 220 -18.24 -16.70 -14.76
N ASP A 221 -18.41 -15.53 -15.37
CA ASP A 221 -19.36 -15.33 -16.46
C ASP A 221 -18.97 -16.12 -17.72
N ALA A 222 -17.67 -16.18 -18.04
CA ALA A 222 -17.18 -16.93 -19.19
C ALA A 222 -17.25 -18.45 -19.02
N THR A 223 -17.20 -18.95 -17.78
CA THR A 223 -17.21 -20.39 -17.49
C THR A 223 -18.56 -20.91 -16.98
N GLY A 224 -19.42 -20.02 -16.49
CA GLY A 224 -20.65 -20.37 -15.80
C GLY A 224 -20.45 -21.04 -14.45
N ARG A 225 -19.24 -20.89 -13.84
CA ARG A 225 -18.85 -21.52 -12.57
C ARG A 225 -18.47 -20.46 -11.55
N ASP A 226 -18.74 -20.72 -10.26
CA ASP A 226 -18.20 -19.91 -9.18
C ASP A 226 -16.66 -19.90 -9.21
N TYR A 227 -16.05 -18.75 -8.91
CA TYR A 227 -14.59 -18.63 -8.99
C TYR A 227 -13.86 -19.51 -7.98
N ALA A 228 -14.37 -19.68 -6.76
CA ALA A 228 -13.72 -20.52 -5.76
C ALA A 228 -13.77 -22.00 -6.16
N GLU A 229 -14.88 -22.44 -6.75
CA GLU A 229 -15.03 -23.79 -7.31
C GLU A 229 -14.06 -24.00 -8.49
N PHE A 230 -14.03 -23.04 -9.43
CA PHE A 230 -13.09 -23.07 -10.56
C PHE A 230 -11.63 -23.15 -10.08
N LEU A 231 -11.25 -22.29 -9.15
CA LEU A 231 -9.89 -22.26 -8.58
C LEU A 231 -9.54 -23.60 -7.94
N PHE A 232 -10.44 -24.15 -7.12
CA PHE A 232 -10.19 -25.40 -6.42
C PHE A 232 -9.99 -26.57 -7.40
N GLU A 233 -10.90 -26.75 -8.35
CA GLU A 233 -10.87 -27.90 -9.26
C GLU A 233 -9.82 -27.78 -10.36
N GLU A 234 -9.57 -26.58 -10.89
CA GLU A 234 -8.70 -26.37 -12.04
C GLU A 234 -7.23 -26.05 -11.66
N ILE A 235 -6.99 -25.58 -10.43
CA ILE A 235 -5.64 -25.15 -10.00
C ILE A 235 -5.21 -25.86 -8.72
N LEU A 236 -5.97 -25.71 -7.62
CA LEU A 236 -5.49 -26.14 -6.29
C LEU A 236 -5.41 -27.66 -6.21
N LEU A 237 -6.47 -28.36 -6.56
CA LEU A 237 -6.51 -29.83 -6.50
C LEU A 237 -5.50 -30.47 -7.47
N PRO A 238 -5.37 -30.07 -8.74
CA PRO A 238 -4.37 -30.61 -9.65
C PRO A 238 -2.93 -30.37 -9.19
N LEU A 239 -2.66 -29.21 -8.55
CA LEU A 239 -1.35 -28.91 -7.98
C LEU A 239 -1.15 -29.55 -6.60
N GLY A 240 -2.14 -30.22 -6.02
CA GLY A 240 -2.09 -30.81 -4.68
C GLY A 240 -1.95 -29.78 -3.54
N MET A 241 -2.51 -28.58 -3.72
CA MET A 241 -2.56 -27.51 -2.73
C MET A 241 -3.81 -27.64 -1.86
N THR A 242 -3.89 -28.74 -1.10
CA THR A 242 -5.12 -29.17 -0.43
C THR A 242 -5.44 -28.41 0.86
N ALA A 243 -4.48 -27.67 1.41
CA ALA A 243 -4.69 -26.82 2.58
C ALA A 243 -4.98 -25.36 2.20
N THR A 244 -5.02 -25.04 0.90
CA THR A 244 -5.29 -23.69 0.41
C THR A 244 -6.79 -23.51 0.14
N THR A 245 -7.37 -22.39 0.56
CA THR A 245 -8.79 -22.11 0.37
C THR A 245 -9.07 -20.62 0.20
N LEU A 246 -10.20 -20.31 -0.49
CA LEU A 246 -10.81 -18.97 -0.54
C LEU A 246 -12.06 -18.87 0.35
N THR A 247 -12.49 -19.99 0.96
CA THR A 247 -13.69 -19.96 1.79
C THR A 247 -13.49 -19.10 3.03
N ASP A 248 -14.61 -18.60 3.55
CA ASP A 248 -14.68 -17.79 4.74
C ASP A 248 -13.77 -18.37 5.83
N ALA A 249 -12.79 -17.57 6.21
CA ALA A 249 -11.79 -17.94 7.20
C ALA A 249 -12.22 -17.61 8.61
N SER A 250 -13.54 -17.50 8.86
CA SER A 250 -14.00 -17.32 10.23
C SER A 250 -13.45 -18.48 11.09
N PRO A 251 -13.01 -18.20 12.32
CA PRO A 251 -12.52 -19.25 13.22
C PRO A 251 -13.52 -20.40 13.42
N ALA A 252 -14.81 -20.12 13.28
CA ALA A 252 -15.88 -21.12 13.37
C ALA A 252 -16.00 -22.01 12.11
N ALA A 253 -15.47 -21.55 10.99
CA ALA A 253 -15.49 -22.28 9.70
C ALA A 253 -14.14 -22.93 9.36
N SER A 254 -13.07 -22.72 10.19
CA SER A 254 -11.77 -23.30 9.90
C SER A 254 -11.77 -24.80 10.18
N ASP A 255 -11.29 -25.59 9.19
CA ASP A 255 -11.02 -26.99 9.37
C ASP A 255 -10.01 -27.17 10.53
N PRO A 256 -10.35 -27.93 11.59
CA PRO A 256 -9.43 -28.22 12.68
C PRO A 256 -8.12 -28.87 12.25
N ALA A 257 -8.11 -29.56 11.09
CA ALA A 257 -6.91 -30.17 10.53
C ALA A 257 -5.96 -29.14 9.90
N THR A 258 -6.49 -27.98 9.46
CA THR A 258 -5.71 -26.89 8.87
C THR A 258 -6.11 -25.54 9.47
N PRO A 259 -5.77 -25.31 10.77
CA PRO A 259 -6.22 -24.14 11.50
C PRO A 259 -5.56 -22.86 10.97
N LEU A 260 -6.31 -21.75 11.00
CA LEU A 260 -5.79 -20.43 10.67
C LEU A 260 -4.92 -19.89 11.81
N ALA A 261 -3.82 -19.21 11.48
CA ALA A 261 -3.09 -18.41 12.44
C ALA A 261 -3.94 -17.22 12.90
N LEU A 262 -3.78 -16.79 14.15
CA LEU A 262 -4.29 -15.51 14.61
C LEU A 262 -3.32 -14.39 14.22
N ASN A 263 -3.87 -13.20 14.00
CA ASN A 263 -3.12 -12.01 13.62
C ASN A 263 -2.99 -11.06 14.81
N TYR A 264 -1.85 -10.41 14.92
CA TYR A 264 -1.50 -9.62 16.09
C TYR A 264 -1.00 -8.23 15.70
N ARG A 265 -1.47 -7.23 16.46
CA ARG A 265 -0.76 -5.97 16.61
C ARG A 265 0.23 -6.14 17.75
N VAL A 266 1.47 -5.73 17.57
CA VAL A 266 2.49 -5.72 18.61
C VAL A 266 2.83 -4.27 18.93
N ASP A 267 2.72 -3.86 20.18
CA ASP A 267 3.08 -2.54 20.68
C ASP A 267 3.88 -2.66 21.98
N GLU A 268 4.13 -1.53 22.67
CA GLU A 268 4.87 -1.54 23.94
C GLU A 268 4.16 -2.32 25.05
N GLU A 269 2.85 -2.54 24.93
CA GLU A 269 2.03 -3.31 25.89
C GLU A 269 2.07 -4.82 25.59
N GLY A 270 2.55 -5.20 24.41
CA GLY A 270 2.69 -6.56 23.93
C GLY A 270 1.76 -6.91 22.77
N PRO A 271 1.70 -8.20 22.37
CA PRO A 271 0.86 -8.63 21.26
C PRO A 271 -0.63 -8.64 21.61
N GLU A 272 -1.43 -7.94 20.82
CA GLU A 272 -2.90 -7.93 20.89
C GLU A 272 -3.48 -8.63 19.66
N ALA A 273 -4.36 -9.62 19.88
CA ALA A 273 -5.05 -10.30 18.79
C ALA A 273 -6.06 -9.37 18.12
N LEU A 274 -6.02 -9.31 16.79
CA LEU A 274 -6.95 -8.52 15.98
C LEU A 274 -8.12 -9.37 15.47
N GLY A 275 -9.22 -8.70 15.08
CA GLY A 275 -10.35 -9.34 14.43
C GLY A 275 -10.00 -9.93 13.05
N GLN A 276 -10.70 -10.98 12.66
CA GLN A 276 -10.59 -11.57 11.32
C GLN A 276 -11.39 -10.72 10.32
N ILE A 277 -10.89 -10.61 9.10
CA ILE A 277 -11.62 -9.96 8.00
C ILE A 277 -12.37 -11.03 7.21
N ASP A 278 -13.70 -10.85 7.12
CA ASP A 278 -14.48 -11.55 6.11
C ASP A 278 -14.25 -10.88 4.75
N SER A 279 -13.64 -11.62 3.83
CA SER A 279 -13.33 -11.11 2.50
C SER A 279 -14.52 -11.15 1.55
N GLY A 280 -15.55 -11.95 1.81
CA GLY A 280 -16.77 -12.01 1.02
C GLY A 280 -16.57 -11.93 -0.49
N ALA A 281 -17.19 -10.94 -1.13
CA ALA A 281 -17.04 -10.69 -2.57
C ALA A 281 -15.59 -10.45 -3.03
N PHE A 282 -14.66 -10.15 -2.13
CA PHE A 282 -13.23 -9.90 -2.45
C PHE A 282 -12.33 -11.11 -2.23
N ALA A 283 -12.87 -12.23 -1.80
CA ALA A 283 -12.07 -13.43 -1.55
C ALA A 283 -11.08 -13.75 -2.68
N PRO A 284 -11.42 -13.61 -3.98
CA PRO A 284 -10.47 -13.86 -5.07
C PRO A 284 -9.21 -13.00 -5.03
N ILE A 285 -9.26 -11.83 -4.45
CA ILE A 285 -8.15 -10.85 -4.51
C ILE A 285 -7.42 -10.66 -3.19
N ALA A 286 -7.97 -11.14 -2.07
CA ALA A 286 -7.39 -10.91 -0.75
C ALA A 286 -7.70 -12.02 0.28
N GLY A 287 -8.71 -12.88 0.03
CA GLY A 287 -9.23 -13.82 1.02
C GLY A 287 -8.57 -15.20 1.04
N MET A 288 -7.57 -15.44 0.18
CA MET A 288 -6.90 -16.75 0.18
C MET A 288 -6.10 -16.95 1.47
N THR A 289 -6.27 -18.14 2.05
CA THR A 289 -5.45 -18.66 3.12
C THR A 289 -4.71 -19.91 2.66
N THR A 290 -3.45 -20.07 3.06
CA THR A 290 -2.57 -21.14 2.57
C THR A 290 -1.48 -21.50 3.58
N THR A 291 -0.75 -22.57 3.30
CA THR A 291 0.38 -23.05 4.09
C THR A 291 1.70 -22.87 3.35
N ALA A 292 2.84 -22.98 4.04
CA ALA A 292 4.15 -22.96 3.38
C ALA A 292 4.31 -24.12 2.39
N ASN A 293 3.79 -25.30 2.73
CA ASN A 293 3.88 -26.47 1.85
C ASN A 293 3.12 -26.26 0.53
N ASP A 294 1.94 -25.66 0.58
CA ASP A 294 1.17 -25.36 -0.62
C ASP A 294 1.82 -24.23 -1.45
N MET A 295 2.34 -23.20 -0.81
CA MET A 295 3.09 -22.16 -1.51
C MET A 295 4.39 -22.67 -2.12
N ALA A 296 5.03 -23.67 -1.51
CA ALA A 296 6.15 -24.35 -2.13
C ALA A 296 5.76 -25.02 -3.46
N ARG A 297 4.57 -25.67 -3.52
CA ARG A 297 4.02 -26.23 -4.76
C ARG A 297 3.74 -25.16 -5.82
N TRP A 298 3.13 -24.03 -5.40
CA TRP A 298 2.89 -22.88 -6.27
C TRP A 298 4.18 -22.33 -6.88
N MET A 299 5.22 -22.13 -6.08
CA MET A 299 6.50 -21.64 -6.57
C MET A 299 7.20 -22.65 -7.50
N ARG A 300 7.14 -23.94 -7.19
CA ARG A 300 7.68 -25.00 -8.07
C ARG A 300 6.94 -25.08 -9.40
N PHE A 301 5.61 -24.93 -9.42
CA PHE A 301 4.82 -24.79 -10.64
C PHE A 301 5.35 -23.65 -11.53
N HIS A 302 5.67 -22.51 -10.92
CA HIS A 302 6.24 -21.38 -11.64
C HIS A 302 7.70 -21.61 -12.10
N LEU A 303 8.55 -22.21 -11.26
CA LEU A 303 9.92 -22.58 -11.65
C LEU A 303 9.94 -23.59 -12.80
N ASN A 304 8.97 -24.50 -12.84
CA ASN A 304 8.81 -25.51 -13.88
C ASN A 304 7.94 -25.03 -15.06
N ARG A 305 7.73 -23.71 -15.17
CA ARG A 305 7.11 -23.06 -16.33
C ARG A 305 5.70 -23.60 -16.64
N GLY A 306 4.85 -23.68 -15.62
CA GLY A 306 3.45 -24.05 -15.77
C GLY A 306 3.15 -25.54 -15.61
N GLU A 307 4.08 -26.29 -15.01
CA GLU A 307 3.94 -27.72 -14.74
C GLU A 307 4.41 -28.07 -13.33
N LEU A 308 3.75 -29.01 -12.69
CA LEU A 308 4.18 -29.58 -11.42
C LEU A 308 3.81 -31.06 -11.35
N ASP A 309 4.80 -31.91 -11.00
CA ASP A 309 4.64 -33.35 -10.76
C ASP A 309 3.87 -34.05 -11.92
N GLY A 310 4.13 -33.65 -13.16
CA GLY A 310 3.49 -34.19 -14.37
C GLY A 310 2.13 -33.56 -14.74
N VAL A 311 1.64 -32.62 -13.93
CA VAL A 311 0.40 -31.87 -14.21
C VAL A 311 0.76 -30.52 -14.83
N ARG A 312 0.31 -30.30 -16.08
CA ARG A 312 0.51 -29.04 -16.81
C ARG A 312 -0.79 -28.26 -16.85
N LEU A 313 -0.82 -27.07 -16.21
CA LEU A 313 -1.99 -26.18 -16.23
C LEU A 313 -1.94 -25.17 -17.40
N LEU A 314 -0.76 -24.79 -17.84
CA LEU A 314 -0.54 -23.88 -18.95
C LEU A 314 0.38 -24.53 -19.98
N SER A 315 0.07 -24.40 -21.26
CA SER A 315 1.02 -24.75 -22.31
C SER A 315 2.31 -23.94 -22.17
N GLU A 316 3.40 -24.36 -22.79
CA GLU A 316 4.64 -23.57 -22.79
C GLU A 316 4.43 -22.17 -23.37
N ALA A 317 3.61 -22.06 -24.41
CA ALA A 317 3.23 -20.80 -25.03
C ALA A 317 2.35 -19.95 -24.08
N GLY A 318 1.36 -20.58 -23.41
CA GLY A 318 0.49 -19.94 -22.42
C GLY A 318 1.29 -19.41 -21.22
N TYR A 319 2.24 -20.20 -20.71
CA TYR A 319 3.12 -19.74 -19.62
C TYR A 319 4.06 -18.61 -20.07
N ALA A 320 4.65 -18.70 -21.25
CA ALA A 320 5.46 -17.63 -21.81
C ALA A 320 4.63 -16.35 -22.01
N ALA A 321 3.37 -16.51 -22.43
CA ALA A 321 2.43 -15.40 -22.52
C ALA A 321 2.11 -14.81 -21.14
N LEU A 322 1.88 -15.60 -20.10
CA LEU A 322 1.68 -15.13 -18.71
C LEU A 322 2.87 -14.27 -18.23
N ARG A 323 4.09 -14.63 -18.63
CA ARG A 323 5.32 -13.96 -18.18
C ARG A 323 5.76 -12.81 -19.08
N ARG A 324 4.99 -12.48 -20.12
CA ARG A 324 5.31 -11.36 -21.02
C ARG A 324 4.94 -10.02 -20.40
N ARG A 325 5.88 -9.07 -20.43
CA ARG A 325 5.61 -7.65 -20.12
C ARG A 325 5.02 -6.98 -21.36
N ASP A 326 3.82 -6.45 -21.22
CA ASP A 326 3.14 -5.72 -22.31
C ASP A 326 3.50 -4.23 -22.31
N PHE A 327 3.96 -3.69 -21.19
CA PHE A 327 4.34 -2.29 -21.00
C PHE A 327 5.73 -2.22 -20.37
N ASP A 328 6.70 -1.76 -21.15
CA ASP A 328 8.10 -1.63 -20.73
C ASP A 328 8.73 -0.33 -21.26
N PRO A 329 8.22 0.85 -20.79
CA PRO A 329 8.67 2.14 -21.33
C PRO A 329 10.11 2.48 -20.96
N VAL A 330 10.68 1.87 -19.91
CA VAL A 330 12.07 2.02 -19.47
C VAL A 330 12.67 0.64 -19.28
N PRO A 331 13.36 0.08 -20.28
CA PRO A 331 13.99 -1.23 -20.15
C PRO A 331 14.90 -1.33 -18.93
N GLY A 332 14.74 -2.39 -18.15
CA GLY A 332 15.51 -2.59 -16.92
C GLY A 332 14.88 -1.98 -15.67
N ALA A 333 13.83 -1.18 -15.77
CA ALA A 333 13.01 -0.81 -14.62
C ALA A 333 12.10 -1.96 -14.17
N ALA A 334 11.56 -1.89 -12.95
CA ALA A 334 10.52 -2.80 -12.50
C ALA A 334 9.27 -2.69 -13.40
N GLY A 335 8.46 -3.76 -13.44
CA GLY A 335 7.26 -3.79 -14.26
C GLY A 335 6.28 -4.85 -13.83
N ARG A 336 5.29 -5.10 -14.69
CA ARG A 336 4.31 -6.16 -14.51
C ARG A 336 4.24 -7.06 -15.73
N ALA A 337 4.42 -8.35 -15.49
CA ALA A 337 4.10 -9.38 -16.46
C ALA A 337 2.76 -9.99 -16.07
N ARG A 338 1.70 -9.43 -16.63
CA ARG A 338 0.31 -9.90 -16.47
C ARG A 338 -0.06 -10.30 -15.04
N GLY A 339 0.05 -9.30 -14.13
CA GLY A 339 -0.30 -9.43 -12.72
C GLY A 339 0.87 -9.70 -11.78
N PHE A 340 1.90 -10.37 -12.24
CA PHE A 340 3.11 -10.59 -11.43
C PHE A 340 4.02 -9.36 -11.47
N ALA A 341 4.56 -8.99 -10.33
CA ALA A 341 5.62 -7.99 -10.28
C ALA A 341 6.91 -8.58 -10.85
N ASP A 342 7.49 -7.93 -11.85
CA ASP A 342 8.81 -8.23 -12.38
C ASP A 342 9.81 -7.24 -11.81
N ILE A 343 10.72 -7.74 -11.00
CA ILE A 343 11.64 -6.92 -10.22
C ILE A 343 13.07 -7.26 -10.64
N PRO A 344 13.69 -6.39 -11.43
CA PRO A 344 15.13 -6.48 -11.67
C PRO A 344 15.87 -6.26 -10.35
N TYR A 345 16.76 -7.18 -10.01
CA TYR A 345 17.52 -7.15 -8.77
C TYR A 345 18.93 -7.64 -9.01
N ARG A 346 19.94 -6.80 -8.76
CA ARG A 346 21.31 -7.15 -9.11
C ARG A 346 21.44 -7.55 -10.59
N SER A 347 21.99 -8.74 -10.84
CA SER A 347 22.14 -9.33 -12.19
C SER A 347 20.97 -10.20 -12.62
N ILE A 348 19.93 -10.36 -11.80
CA ILE A 348 18.79 -11.26 -12.06
C ILE A 348 17.47 -10.50 -12.20
N LEU A 349 16.50 -11.19 -12.78
CA LEU A 349 15.08 -10.80 -12.71
C LEU A 349 14.33 -11.81 -11.84
N TYR A 350 13.74 -11.37 -10.73
CA TYR A 350 12.76 -12.20 -10.03
C TYR A 350 11.36 -11.66 -10.19
N TYR A 351 10.38 -12.51 -10.00
CA TYR A 351 8.98 -12.12 -10.03
C TYR A 351 8.20 -12.73 -8.88
N GLY A 352 7.06 -12.14 -8.57
CA GLY A 352 6.21 -12.61 -7.50
C GLY A 352 5.13 -11.60 -7.16
N HIS A 353 4.69 -11.66 -5.90
CA HIS A 353 3.72 -10.72 -5.36
C HIS A 353 3.89 -10.58 -3.86
N THR A 354 3.44 -9.45 -3.31
CA THR A 354 3.30 -9.22 -1.87
C THR A 354 1.83 -9.26 -1.48
N GLY A 355 1.57 -9.57 -0.22
CA GLY A 355 0.24 -9.50 0.36
C GLY A 355 0.24 -8.76 1.68
N SER A 356 -0.82 -8.00 1.94
CA SER A 356 -1.05 -7.31 3.20
C SER A 356 -2.55 -7.23 3.47
N ILE A 357 -3.00 -7.76 4.58
CA ILE A 357 -4.36 -7.66 5.07
C ILE A 357 -4.37 -7.83 6.59
N ASN A 358 -4.91 -6.88 7.32
CA ASN A 358 -5.18 -6.93 8.76
C ASN A 358 -4.11 -7.66 9.57
N ALA A 359 -2.89 -7.14 9.59
CA ALA A 359 -1.71 -7.70 10.26
C ALA A 359 -1.18 -9.04 9.72
N PHE A 360 -1.68 -9.55 8.60
CA PHE A 360 -0.98 -10.57 7.84
C PHE A 360 -0.17 -9.92 6.73
N PHE A 361 1.11 -10.19 6.70
CA PHE A 361 1.99 -9.82 5.60
C PHE A 361 2.61 -11.05 4.96
N SER A 362 2.69 -11.05 3.63
CA SER A 362 3.24 -12.18 2.88
C SER A 362 4.01 -11.70 1.64
N LYS A 363 4.96 -12.50 1.21
CA LYS A 363 5.66 -12.33 -0.08
C LYS A 363 6.08 -13.68 -0.61
N PHE A 364 5.92 -13.88 -1.92
CA PHE A 364 6.69 -14.88 -2.63
C PHE A 364 7.50 -14.24 -3.76
N ALA A 365 8.64 -14.82 -4.04
CA ALA A 365 9.56 -14.38 -5.08
C ALA A 365 10.16 -15.61 -5.77
N VAL A 366 10.11 -15.62 -7.08
CA VAL A 366 10.66 -16.68 -7.94
C VAL A 366 11.74 -16.10 -8.83
N ALA A 367 12.96 -16.61 -8.71
CA ALA A 367 14.13 -16.23 -9.50
C ALA A 367 14.53 -17.41 -10.41
N PRO A 368 14.04 -17.50 -11.65
CA PRO A 368 14.29 -18.64 -12.56
C PRO A 368 15.77 -18.82 -12.87
N GLU A 369 16.52 -17.72 -13.00
CA GLU A 369 17.96 -17.75 -13.29
C GLU A 369 18.77 -18.40 -12.16
N LEU A 370 18.29 -18.27 -10.92
CA LEU A 370 18.87 -18.94 -9.76
C LEU A 370 18.28 -20.34 -9.55
N GLY A 371 17.13 -20.65 -10.18
CA GLY A 371 16.36 -21.85 -9.88
C GLY A 371 15.84 -21.84 -8.45
N LEU A 372 15.44 -20.68 -7.93
CA LEU A 372 14.96 -20.51 -6.55
C LEU A 372 13.61 -19.85 -6.48
N GLY A 373 12.77 -20.34 -5.55
CA GLY A 373 11.59 -19.67 -5.05
C GLY A 373 11.67 -19.48 -3.54
N VAL A 374 11.24 -18.33 -3.06
CA VAL A 374 11.18 -17.99 -1.62
C VAL A 374 9.80 -17.47 -1.29
N PHE A 375 9.15 -18.05 -0.30
CA PHE A 375 7.91 -17.55 0.29
C PHE A 375 8.13 -17.30 1.78
N ILE A 376 7.56 -16.20 2.27
CA ILE A 376 7.51 -15.86 3.68
C ILE A 376 6.16 -15.21 3.98
N ALA A 377 5.54 -15.60 5.09
CA ALA A 377 4.41 -14.89 5.66
C ALA A 377 4.58 -14.74 7.17
N GLN A 378 4.00 -13.67 7.71
CA GLN A 378 3.97 -13.38 9.15
C GLN A 378 2.57 -12.99 9.59
N ASN A 379 2.28 -13.19 10.88
CA ASN A 379 0.99 -12.88 11.50
C ASN A 379 1.00 -11.59 12.34
N THR A 380 1.81 -10.62 11.92
CA THR A 380 1.87 -9.28 12.55
C THR A 380 2.09 -8.18 11.52
N SER A 381 1.59 -6.97 11.82
CA SER A 381 1.77 -5.78 10.99
C SER A 381 2.98 -4.92 11.35
N ASP A 382 3.71 -5.26 12.40
CA ASP A 382 4.72 -4.38 13.00
C ASP A 382 5.86 -4.00 12.07
N ASN A 383 6.28 -4.93 11.23
CA ASN A 383 7.40 -4.67 10.34
C ASN A 383 7.27 -5.43 9.03
N PHE A 384 7.23 -4.67 7.94
CA PHE A 384 7.21 -5.20 6.58
C PHE A 384 8.61 -5.56 6.05
N GLU A 385 9.67 -5.16 6.75
CA GLU A 385 11.06 -5.31 6.29
C GLU A 385 11.48 -6.78 6.10
N PRO A 386 11.15 -7.75 6.99
CA PRO A 386 11.51 -9.15 6.78
C PRO A 386 11.04 -9.70 5.44
N LEU A 387 9.82 -9.36 5.02
CA LEU A 387 9.26 -9.80 3.76
C LEU A 387 10.00 -9.21 2.56
N GLN A 388 10.49 -7.98 2.69
CA GLN A 388 11.28 -7.35 1.63
C GLN A 388 12.69 -7.92 1.57
N ARG A 389 13.32 -8.17 2.72
CA ARG A 389 14.73 -8.51 2.84
C ARG A 389 15.02 -10.01 2.71
N VAL A 390 14.22 -10.88 3.32
CA VAL A 390 14.53 -12.32 3.36
C VAL A 390 14.70 -12.92 1.96
N PRO A 391 13.79 -12.72 0.98
CA PRO A 391 14.02 -13.23 -0.37
C PRO A 391 15.28 -12.66 -1.01
N ASN A 392 15.53 -11.36 -0.86
CA ASN A 392 16.69 -10.69 -1.45
C ASN A 392 18.01 -11.21 -0.83
N LEU A 393 18.06 -11.43 0.48
CA LEU A 393 19.23 -11.98 1.16
C LEU A 393 19.53 -13.43 0.74
N VAL A 394 18.47 -14.22 0.51
CA VAL A 394 18.61 -15.57 -0.04
C VAL A 394 19.19 -15.51 -1.46
N PHE A 395 18.71 -14.59 -2.30
CA PHE A 395 19.26 -14.39 -3.65
C PHE A 395 20.71 -13.87 -3.62
N ASP A 396 21.02 -12.90 -2.76
CA ASP A 396 22.38 -12.38 -2.60
C ASP A 396 23.37 -13.48 -2.19
N ARG A 397 22.96 -14.38 -1.28
CA ARG A 397 23.78 -15.54 -0.89
C ARG A 397 24.06 -16.44 -2.10
N GLU A 398 23.06 -16.78 -2.90
CA GLU A 398 23.23 -17.66 -4.05
C GLU A 398 24.07 -16.98 -5.16
N LEU A 399 23.89 -15.68 -5.37
CA LEU A 399 24.74 -14.90 -6.29
C LEU A 399 26.20 -14.86 -5.80
N ALA A 400 26.43 -14.68 -4.49
CA ALA A 400 27.77 -14.70 -3.91
C ALA A 400 28.47 -16.05 -4.12
N LEU A 401 27.76 -17.16 -3.92
CA LEU A 401 28.30 -18.52 -4.14
C LEU A 401 28.66 -18.79 -5.61
N ARG A 402 27.96 -18.15 -6.56
CA ARG A 402 28.26 -18.23 -7.99
C ARG A 402 29.36 -17.26 -8.42
N GLY A 403 29.80 -16.34 -7.55
CA GLY A 403 30.72 -15.26 -7.91
C GLY A 403 30.05 -14.12 -8.70
N ASP A 404 28.72 -14.11 -8.77
CA ASP A 404 27.93 -13.15 -9.54
C ASP A 404 27.43 -11.98 -8.69
N LEU A 405 27.69 -11.99 -7.38
CA LEU A 405 27.37 -10.84 -6.53
C LEU A 405 28.36 -9.72 -6.80
N PRO A 406 27.92 -8.52 -7.23
CA PRO A 406 28.83 -7.41 -7.45
C PRO A 406 29.66 -7.12 -6.20
N SER A 407 30.97 -7.05 -6.34
CA SER A 407 31.91 -6.78 -5.23
C SER A 407 31.76 -5.38 -4.64
N THR A 408 31.14 -4.48 -5.38
CA THR A 408 30.78 -3.12 -4.95
C THR A 408 29.29 -2.90 -5.17
N ILE A 409 28.56 -2.78 -4.07
CA ILE A 409 27.25 -2.14 -4.03
C ILE A 409 27.46 -0.77 -4.68
N THR A 410 26.71 -0.45 -5.73
CA THR A 410 26.87 0.71 -6.64
C THR A 410 27.41 1.96 -5.94
N THR A 411 28.73 2.07 -5.87
CA THR A 411 29.46 3.28 -5.41
C THR A 411 30.02 4.03 -6.61
N ALA A 412 29.45 3.80 -7.80
CA ALA A 412 29.88 4.49 -9.01
C ALA A 412 29.86 6.01 -8.77
N GLU A 413 30.98 6.65 -9.02
CA GLU A 413 31.03 8.11 -9.01
C GLU A 413 30.17 8.64 -10.16
N PRO A 414 29.29 9.61 -9.91
CA PRO A 414 28.45 10.19 -10.95
C PRO A 414 29.28 10.76 -12.10
N ALA A 415 28.84 10.52 -13.32
CA ALA A 415 29.43 11.10 -14.51
C ALA A 415 29.06 12.59 -14.65
N ALA A 416 29.80 13.35 -15.44
CA ALA A 416 29.59 14.79 -15.60
C ALA A 416 28.16 15.19 -16.04
N GLY A 417 27.44 14.30 -16.76
CA GLY A 417 26.06 14.52 -17.18
C GLY A 417 24.98 14.14 -16.14
N ASP A 418 25.38 13.48 -15.05
CA ASP A 418 24.40 12.94 -14.08
C ASP A 418 23.87 14.02 -13.15
N VAL A 419 24.61 15.12 -12.93
CA VAL A 419 24.14 16.27 -12.15
C VAL A 419 22.89 16.87 -12.81
N ALA A 420 22.96 17.21 -14.09
CA ALA A 420 21.80 17.76 -14.83
C ALA A 420 20.66 16.74 -14.94
N ALA A 421 20.97 15.44 -15.07
CA ALA A 421 19.97 14.39 -15.11
C ALA A 421 19.26 14.23 -13.76
N ALA A 422 19.98 14.31 -12.64
CA ALA A 422 19.41 14.26 -11.30
C ALA A 422 18.53 15.49 -11.00
N ASP A 423 19.01 16.69 -11.35
CA ASP A 423 18.24 17.94 -11.20
C ASP A 423 16.93 17.91 -11.99
N ALA A 424 16.92 17.32 -13.18
CA ALA A 424 15.74 17.18 -14.03
C ALA A 424 14.69 16.20 -13.46
N VAL A 425 15.08 15.29 -12.57
CA VAL A 425 14.20 14.30 -11.93
C VAL A 425 13.85 14.69 -10.49
N ALA A 426 14.68 15.54 -9.87
CA ALA A 426 14.39 16.02 -8.52
C ALA A 426 13.02 16.71 -8.47
N GLY A 427 12.22 16.39 -7.44
CA GLY A 427 10.85 16.90 -7.36
C GLY A 427 10.03 16.25 -6.28
N ARG A 428 8.73 16.52 -6.32
CA ARG A 428 7.73 15.91 -5.44
C ARG A 428 6.74 15.14 -6.29
N TYR A 429 6.39 13.95 -5.84
CA TYR A 429 5.61 12.99 -6.60
C TYR A 429 4.49 12.40 -5.74
N LEU A 430 3.29 12.29 -6.30
CA LEU A 430 2.17 11.60 -5.68
C LEU A 430 1.96 10.24 -6.37
N SER A 431 1.50 9.26 -5.61
CA SER A 431 1.12 7.95 -6.15
C SER A 431 0.01 8.08 -7.20
N SER A 432 0.10 7.34 -8.30
CA SER A 432 -1.01 7.16 -9.25
C SER A 432 -2.14 6.34 -8.62
N ARG A 433 -1.80 5.44 -7.68
CA ARG A 433 -2.74 4.68 -6.87
C ARG A 433 -3.22 5.54 -5.71
N ARG A 434 -4.30 6.27 -5.91
CA ARG A 434 -4.97 7.07 -4.88
C ARG A 434 -6.41 7.34 -5.28
N VAL A 435 -7.20 7.82 -4.34
CA VAL A 435 -8.53 8.36 -4.59
C VAL A 435 -8.40 9.77 -5.19
N PHE A 436 -9.09 10.05 -6.28
CA PHE A 436 -9.08 11.35 -6.97
C PHE A 436 -10.35 12.16 -6.75
N HIS A 437 -11.42 11.53 -6.27
CA HIS A 437 -12.73 12.13 -6.06
C HIS A 437 -13.24 11.87 -4.64
N GLY A 438 -14.19 12.71 -4.21
CA GLY A 438 -14.80 12.57 -2.90
C GLY A 438 -13.88 12.87 -1.72
N PRO A 439 -14.39 12.66 -0.48
CA PRO A 439 -13.67 13.02 0.74
C PRO A 439 -12.37 12.23 0.95
N LEU A 440 -12.31 11.00 0.47
CA LEU A 440 -11.13 10.13 0.59
C LEU A 440 -9.93 10.63 -0.23
N LYS A 441 -10.14 11.53 -1.21
CA LYS A 441 -9.05 12.22 -1.91
C LYS A 441 -8.09 12.92 -0.93
N PHE A 442 -8.60 13.36 0.21
CA PHE A 442 -7.82 14.01 1.25
C PHE A 442 -6.73 13.10 1.86
N LEU A 443 -6.87 11.78 1.81
CA LEU A 443 -5.86 10.84 2.29
C LEU A 443 -4.51 11.07 1.60
N ALA A 444 -4.50 11.37 0.30
CA ALA A 444 -3.27 11.69 -0.43
C ALA A 444 -2.60 12.99 0.04
N ALA A 445 -3.36 13.91 0.63
CA ALA A 445 -2.80 15.11 1.26
C ALA A 445 -2.22 14.81 2.66
N LEU A 446 -2.79 13.84 3.38
CA LEU A 446 -2.27 13.36 4.67
C LEU A 446 -0.99 12.57 4.49
N GLU A 447 -0.95 11.62 3.56
CA GLU A 447 0.24 10.82 3.23
C GLU A 447 1.38 11.71 2.72
N GLY A 448 1.02 12.76 1.97
CA GLY A 448 1.97 13.69 1.37
C GLY A 448 2.72 13.11 0.15
N PRO A 449 3.45 13.96 -0.57
CA PRO A 449 4.23 13.54 -1.72
C PRO A 449 5.57 12.94 -1.33
N THR A 450 5.98 11.89 -2.03
CA THR A 450 7.37 11.42 -2.02
C THR A 450 8.26 12.51 -2.60
N ARG A 451 9.36 12.83 -1.90
CA ARG A 451 10.35 13.80 -2.35
C ARG A 451 11.59 13.11 -2.86
N LEU A 452 12.02 13.51 -4.05
CA LEU A 452 13.36 13.22 -4.57
C LEU A 452 14.15 14.53 -4.59
N SER A 453 15.37 14.52 -4.06
CA SER A 453 16.30 15.65 -4.17
C SER A 453 17.55 15.22 -4.94
N ALA A 454 18.14 16.15 -5.67
CA ALA A 454 19.41 15.92 -6.36
C ALA A 454 20.56 16.33 -5.43
N ASP A 455 21.62 15.51 -5.41
CA ASP A 455 22.85 15.78 -4.69
C ASP A 455 24.04 15.20 -5.47
N GLU A 456 24.91 16.06 -5.98
CA GLU A 456 26.13 15.70 -6.73
C GLU A 456 25.89 14.60 -7.81
N GLY A 457 24.78 14.68 -8.56
CA GLY A 457 24.45 13.71 -9.61
C GLY A 457 23.80 12.42 -9.13
N ARG A 458 23.38 12.38 -7.88
CA ARG A 458 22.60 11.29 -7.25
C ARG A 458 21.20 11.77 -6.94
N LEU A 459 20.23 10.84 -6.89
CA LEU A 459 18.88 11.11 -6.41
C LEU A 459 18.75 10.58 -4.98
N ILE A 460 18.39 11.47 -4.06
CA ILE A 460 18.09 11.13 -2.68
C ILE A 460 16.57 10.93 -2.56
N GLY A 461 16.18 9.71 -2.27
CA GLY A 461 14.79 9.31 -2.05
C GLY A 461 14.41 9.24 -0.57
N PRO A 462 13.31 8.52 -0.25
CA PRO A 462 12.84 8.32 1.13
C PRO A 462 13.87 7.65 2.05
N LEU A 463 14.78 6.87 1.49
CA LEU A 463 15.91 6.26 2.21
C LEU A 463 17.18 7.08 1.96
N PRO A 464 17.50 8.10 2.78
CA PRO A 464 18.61 9.00 2.52
C PRO A 464 19.99 8.33 2.54
N ASN A 465 20.11 7.19 3.23
CA ASN A 465 21.32 6.38 3.28
C ASN A 465 21.46 5.42 2.09
N ALA A 466 20.54 5.43 1.14
CA ALA A 466 20.54 4.62 -0.07
C ALA A 466 20.23 5.48 -1.30
N PRO A 467 21.12 6.44 -1.66
CA PRO A 467 20.93 7.26 -2.84
C PRO A 467 20.92 6.41 -4.12
N TYR A 468 20.15 6.86 -5.09
CA TYR A 468 20.13 6.28 -6.42
C TYR A 468 21.23 6.89 -7.27
N VAL A 469 21.95 6.06 -7.98
CA VAL A 469 22.91 6.43 -9.03
C VAL A 469 22.35 6.07 -10.39
N ARG A 470 22.69 6.84 -11.40
CA ARG A 470 22.24 6.60 -12.76
C ARG A 470 23.02 5.44 -13.38
N ILE A 471 22.31 4.41 -13.84
CA ILE A 471 22.93 3.22 -14.46
C ILE A 471 22.70 3.15 -15.96
N ALA A 472 21.68 3.85 -16.48
CA ALA A 472 21.38 4.01 -17.90
C ALA A 472 20.56 5.29 -18.13
N PRO A 473 20.32 5.75 -19.36
CA PRO A 473 19.38 6.83 -19.62
C PRO A 473 18.03 6.54 -18.97
N ASP A 474 17.54 7.49 -18.15
CA ASP A 474 16.25 7.39 -17.44
C ASP A 474 16.09 6.17 -16.50
N LEU A 475 17.21 5.52 -16.11
CA LEU A 475 17.24 4.39 -15.18
C LEU A 475 18.25 4.62 -14.05
N TRP A 476 17.78 4.50 -12.83
CA TRP A 476 18.54 4.71 -11.61
C TRP A 476 18.47 3.49 -10.71
N GLU A 477 19.53 3.22 -9.94
CA GLU A 477 19.58 2.09 -9.00
C GLU A 477 20.21 2.54 -7.67
N ASN A 478 19.69 2.05 -6.55
CA ASN A 478 20.28 2.27 -5.24
C ASN A 478 21.14 1.07 -4.79
N ARG A 479 21.86 1.23 -3.69
CA ARG A 479 22.73 0.17 -3.15
C ARG A 479 22.00 -1.13 -2.77
N HIS A 480 20.69 -1.10 -2.64
CA HIS A 480 19.86 -2.27 -2.34
C HIS A 480 19.38 -2.99 -3.61
N GLY A 481 19.71 -2.45 -4.79
CA GLY A 481 19.25 -2.97 -6.06
C GLY A 481 17.84 -2.51 -6.46
N ASP A 482 17.25 -1.58 -5.71
CA ASP A 482 15.97 -0.99 -6.11
C ASP A 482 16.18 -0.06 -7.29
N ARG A 483 15.32 -0.19 -8.30
CA ARG A 483 15.41 0.61 -9.53
C ARG A 483 14.28 1.62 -9.62
N LEU A 484 14.61 2.78 -10.16
CA LEU A 484 13.71 3.89 -10.48
C LEU A 484 13.81 4.17 -11.98
N GLY A 485 12.70 3.99 -12.70
CA GLY A 485 12.60 4.35 -14.11
C GLY A 485 11.94 5.72 -14.29
N VAL A 486 12.43 6.52 -15.24
CA VAL A 486 11.89 7.86 -15.53
C VAL A 486 11.24 7.83 -16.91
N VAL A 487 9.93 8.03 -16.94
CA VAL A 487 9.18 8.15 -18.20
C VAL A 487 8.99 9.62 -18.52
N ARG A 488 9.37 10.02 -19.76
CA ARG A 488 9.25 11.39 -20.23
C ARG A 488 8.10 11.54 -21.22
N ASP A 489 7.53 12.73 -21.27
CA ASP A 489 6.56 13.11 -22.27
C ASP A 489 7.23 13.56 -23.58
N SER A 490 6.44 13.97 -24.55
CA SER A 490 6.91 14.44 -25.85
C SER A 490 7.73 15.73 -25.81
N ALA A 491 7.66 16.49 -24.72
CA ALA A 491 8.46 17.68 -24.47
C ALA A 491 9.79 17.37 -23.75
N GLY A 492 10.00 16.10 -23.35
CA GLY A 492 11.17 15.66 -22.59
C GLY A 492 11.03 15.87 -21.06
N GLU A 493 9.89 16.35 -20.58
CA GLU A 493 9.60 16.55 -19.17
C GLU A 493 9.25 15.22 -18.48
N VAL A 494 9.47 15.12 -17.17
CA VAL A 494 9.12 13.92 -16.40
C VAL A 494 7.59 13.76 -16.36
N SER A 495 7.09 12.77 -17.06
CA SER A 495 5.68 12.38 -17.05
C SER A 495 5.30 11.62 -15.79
N HIS A 496 6.10 10.62 -15.44
CA HIS A 496 5.97 9.82 -14.22
C HIS A 496 7.23 9.00 -13.96
N LEU A 497 7.32 8.46 -12.75
CA LEU A 497 8.37 7.55 -12.34
C LEU A 497 7.79 6.14 -12.17
N ILE A 498 8.53 5.13 -12.61
CA ILE A 498 8.26 3.72 -12.33
C ILE A 498 9.01 3.36 -11.05
N THR A 499 8.26 3.00 -10.01
CA THR A 499 8.83 2.61 -8.72
C THR A 499 9.16 1.11 -8.67
N SER A 500 9.88 0.67 -7.64
CA SER A 500 10.39 -0.70 -7.49
C SER A 500 9.34 -1.82 -7.54
N GLY A 501 8.06 -1.52 -7.35
CA GLY A 501 6.99 -2.52 -7.46
C GLY A 501 6.35 -2.67 -8.84
N GLY A 502 6.58 -1.72 -9.77
CA GLY A 502 6.02 -1.74 -11.13
C GLY A 502 4.49 -1.70 -11.24
N ALA A 503 3.78 -1.63 -10.10
CA ALA A 503 2.32 -1.66 -10.05
C ALA A 503 1.68 -0.28 -9.91
N THR A 504 2.49 0.73 -9.58
CA THR A 504 2.06 2.08 -9.28
C THR A 504 3.12 3.04 -9.75
N ASP A 505 2.71 4.03 -10.53
CA ASP A 505 3.59 5.10 -10.98
C ASP A 505 3.59 6.25 -9.95
N ALA A 506 4.66 7.03 -9.91
CA ALA A 506 4.72 8.28 -9.15
C ALA A 506 4.63 9.46 -10.12
N VAL A 507 3.64 10.34 -9.90
CA VAL A 507 3.28 11.43 -10.80
C VAL A 507 3.75 12.76 -10.22
N PRO A 508 4.38 13.67 -11.00
CA PRO A 508 4.82 14.96 -10.50
C PRO A 508 3.69 15.76 -9.84
N VAL A 509 4.01 16.40 -8.72
CA VAL A 509 3.11 17.33 -8.03
C VAL A 509 2.98 18.61 -8.85
N THR A 510 1.74 19.00 -9.15
CA THR A 510 1.41 20.28 -9.76
C THR A 510 0.85 21.24 -8.69
N TRP A 511 0.81 22.54 -8.96
CA TRP A 511 0.25 23.51 -8.01
C TRP A 511 -1.20 23.18 -7.60
N ARG A 512 -1.98 22.50 -8.48
CA ARG A 512 -3.37 22.13 -8.18
C ARG A 512 -3.50 20.97 -7.21
N ASN A 513 -2.54 20.06 -7.21
CA ASN A 513 -2.54 18.86 -6.34
C ASN A 513 -1.43 18.89 -5.29
N ASP A 514 -0.91 20.10 -4.97
CA ASP A 514 0.12 20.28 -3.95
C ASP A 514 -0.47 20.37 -2.53
N PRO A 515 -0.25 19.37 -1.67
CA PRO A 515 -0.71 19.41 -0.28
C PRO A 515 -0.12 20.58 0.51
N ALA A 516 1.06 21.10 0.12
CA ALA A 516 1.69 22.19 0.83
C ALA A 516 0.84 23.47 0.85
N ILE A 517 0.00 23.69 -0.18
CA ILE A 517 -0.92 24.83 -0.22
C ILE A 517 -2.00 24.68 0.86
N LEU A 518 -2.55 23.49 1.02
CA LEU A 518 -3.54 23.19 2.06
C LEU A 518 -2.93 23.42 3.46
N TRP A 519 -1.77 22.84 3.72
CA TRP A 519 -1.12 22.94 5.03
C TRP A 519 -0.65 24.37 5.34
N ALA A 520 -0.13 25.09 4.35
CA ALA A 520 0.23 26.49 4.50
C ALA A 520 -1.01 27.37 4.78
N ALA A 521 -2.12 27.15 4.08
CA ALA A 521 -3.37 27.86 4.31
C ALA A 521 -3.94 27.56 5.70
N LEU A 522 -3.92 26.30 6.14
CA LEU A 522 -4.37 25.89 7.47
C LEU A 522 -3.51 26.56 8.56
N GLY A 523 -2.18 26.50 8.44
CA GLY A 523 -1.25 27.13 9.37
C GLY A 523 -1.40 28.66 9.44
N ALA A 524 -1.52 29.31 8.29
CA ALA A 524 -1.75 30.76 8.21
C ALA A 524 -3.09 31.15 8.86
N THR A 525 -4.14 30.40 8.60
CA THR A 525 -5.47 30.64 9.16
C THR A 525 -5.46 30.46 10.69
N LEU A 526 -4.79 29.42 11.19
CA LEU A 526 -4.61 29.17 12.62
C LEU A 526 -3.82 30.31 13.30
N LEU A 527 -2.69 30.72 12.71
CA LEU A 527 -1.87 31.83 13.23
C LEU A 527 -2.68 33.13 13.31
N LEU A 528 -3.46 33.44 12.26
CA LEU A 528 -4.31 34.62 12.23
C LEU A 528 -5.49 34.52 13.21
N SER A 529 -5.97 33.31 13.50
CA SER A 529 -6.94 33.05 14.57
C SER A 529 -6.35 33.40 15.95
N ILE A 530 -5.14 32.92 16.26
CA ILE A 530 -4.44 33.20 17.52
C ILE A 530 -4.20 34.71 17.67
N THR A 531 -3.71 35.37 16.63
CA THR A 531 -3.46 36.82 16.67
C THR A 531 -4.74 37.64 16.74
N THR A 532 -5.89 37.12 16.26
CA THR A 532 -7.22 37.71 16.48
C THR A 532 -7.56 37.76 17.98
N TRP A 533 -7.39 36.65 18.70
CA TRP A 533 -7.64 36.58 20.15
C TRP A 533 -6.72 37.53 20.94
N LEU A 534 -5.41 37.55 20.62
CA LEU A 534 -4.46 38.48 21.27
C LEU A 534 -4.81 39.94 21.03
N GLY A 535 -5.23 40.27 19.81
CA GLY A 535 -5.69 41.62 19.45
C GLY A 535 -6.97 42.03 20.16
N LEU A 536 -7.91 41.13 20.37
CA LEU A 536 -9.15 41.38 21.08
C LEU A 536 -8.92 41.53 22.58
N TRP A 537 -8.10 40.70 23.21
CA TRP A 537 -7.73 40.79 24.62
C TRP A 537 -7.09 42.14 24.96
N ARG A 538 -6.13 42.62 24.13
CA ARG A 538 -5.48 43.93 24.30
C ARG A 538 -6.43 45.13 24.15
N ARG A 539 -7.53 44.99 23.40
CA ARG A 539 -8.46 46.06 23.04
C ARG A 539 -9.85 45.92 23.63
N PHE A 540 -10.01 45.08 24.67
CA PHE A 540 -11.33 44.80 25.25
C PHE A 540 -12.09 46.05 25.68
N ARG A 541 -11.41 47.06 26.24
CA ARG A 541 -12.01 48.34 26.63
C ARG A 541 -12.41 49.20 25.43
N GLN A 542 -11.64 49.23 24.35
CA GLN A 542 -11.92 50.05 23.15
C GLN A 542 -13.08 49.48 22.29
N GLN A 543 -13.48 48.25 22.48
CA GLN A 543 -14.58 47.64 21.70
C GLN A 543 -15.95 48.17 22.11
N ARG A 544 -16.12 48.67 23.33
CA ARG A 544 -17.39 49.27 23.77
C ARG A 544 -17.74 50.54 23.02
N GLU A 545 -16.75 51.28 22.53
CA GLU A 545 -16.89 52.52 21.77
C GLU A 545 -16.87 52.31 20.24
N ALA A 546 -16.72 51.06 19.76
CA ALA A 546 -16.64 50.75 18.33
C ALA A 546 -18.01 50.94 17.64
N ARG A 547 -17.97 51.33 16.35
CA ARG A 547 -19.17 51.37 15.50
C ARG A 547 -19.88 50.00 15.49
N ALA A 548 -21.21 49.98 15.36
CA ALA A 548 -21.98 48.74 15.34
C ALA A 548 -21.42 47.72 14.29
N ALA A 549 -21.08 48.19 13.07
CA ALA A 549 -20.46 47.37 12.05
C ALA A 549 -19.13 46.76 12.52
N GLY A 550 -18.28 47.51 13.22
CA GLY A 550 -16.99 47.02 13.72
C GLY A 550 -17.16 45.97 14.82
N ARG A 551 -18.24 46.01 15.62
CA ARG A 551 -18.55 44.99 16.62
C ARG A 551 -19.01 43.68 15.97
N VAL A 552 -19.90 43.75 14.97
CA VAL A 552 -20.34 42.57 14.21
C VAL A 552 -19.16 41.88 13.50
N LEU A 553 -18.28 42.67 12.88
CA LEU A 553 -17.09 42.14 12.20
C LEU A 553 -16.07 41.52 13.17
N SER A 554 -16.01 42.03 14.42
CA SER A 554 -15.18 41.42 15.47
C SER A 554 -15.78 40.09 15.95
N ALA A 555 -17.11 40.03 16.09
CA ALA A 555 -17.80 38.79 16.43
C ALA A 555 -17.61 37.75 15.33
N LEU A 556 -17.72 38.11 14.06
CA LEU A 556 -17.47 37.23 12.93
C LEU A 556 -16.01 36.68 12.96
N ALA A 557 -15.03 37.56 13.17
CA ALA A 557 -13.64 37.13 13.28
C ALA A 557 -13.40 36.16 14.44
N LEU A 558 -14.11 36.30 15.56
CA LEU A 558 -14.07 35.34 16.69
C LEU A 558 -14.75 34.01 16.33
N ILE A 559 -15.93 34.08 15.75
CA ILE A 559 -16.67 32.88 15.33
C ILE A 559 -15.80 32.06 14.38
N ALA A 560 -15.08 32.72 13.47
CA ALA A 560 -14.18 32.06 12.54
C ALA A 560 -12.99 31.32 13.21
N THR A 561 -12.74 31.55 14.51
CA THR A 561 -11.69 30.78 15.23
C THR A 561 -12.21 29.50 15.89
N LEU A 562 -13.51 29.37 16.09
CA LEU A 562 -14.13 28.20 16.80
C LEU A 562 -13.89 26.87 16.09
N PRO A 563 -13.90 26.79 14.73
CA PRO A 563 -13.63 25.53 14.04
C PRO A 563 -12.27 24.92 14.38
N PHE A 564 -11.27 25.72 14.78
CA PHE A 564 -9.98 25.18 15.19
C PHE A 564 -10.01 24.42 16.52
N VAL A 565 -10.92 24.74 17.43
CA VAL A 565 -11.15 23.96 18.65
C VAL A 565 -11.74 22.60 18.27
N TRP A 566 -12.68 22.59 17.32
CA TRP A 566 -13.24 21.34 16.80
C TRP A 566 -12.19 20.51 16.07
N LEU A 567 -11.36 21.15 15.21
CA LEU A 567 -10.25 20.47 14.55
C LEU A 567 -9.27 19.82 15.55
N GLY A 568 -8.94 20.52 16.65
CA GLY A 568 -8.10 19.97 17.71
C GLY A 568 -8.74 18.73 18.37
N SER A 569 -10.07 18.78 18.63
CA SER A 569 -10.81 17.63 19.15
C SER A 569 -10.87 16.46 18.15
N LEU A 570 -10.98 16.72 16.85
CA LEU A 570 -10.90 15.68 15.82
C LEU A 570 -9.52 15.05 15.79
N ALA A 571 -8.47 15.88 15.78
CA ALA A 571 -7.08 15.42 15.74
C ALA A 571 -6.73 14.52 16.93
N SER A 572 -7.25 14.83 18.14
CA SER A 572 -7.03 14.00 19.34
C SER A 572 -7.77 12.66 19.34
N ARG A 573 -8.73 12.48 18.43
CA ARG A 573 -9.51 11.25 18.27
C ARG A 573 -9.13 10.46 17.02
N MET A 574 -8.19 10.99 16.20
CA MET A 574 -7.69 10.24 15.05
C MET A 574 -6.95 9.00 15.54
N PRO A 575 -7.32 7.81 15.04
CA PRO A 575 -6.59 6.59 15.40
C PRO A 575 -5.15 6.69 14.88
N ASP A 576 -4.24 6.10 15.61
CA ASP A 576 -2.89 5.89 15.09
C ASP A 576 -3.00 4.98 13.86
N THR A 577 -2.52 5.46 12.72
CA THR A 577 -2.60 4.71 11.47
C THR A 577 -1.78 3.42 11.50
N GLN A 578 -0.79 3.32 12.38
CA GLN A 578 -0.02 2.10 12.61
C GLN A 578 -0.75 1.12 13.54
N ALA A 579 -1.63 1.63 14.40
CA ALA A 579 -2.40 0.86 15.36
C ALA A 579 -3.83 0.52 14.88
N THR A 580 -4.19 0.84 13.63
CA THR A 580 -5.58 0.69 13.18
C THR A 580 -5.89 -0.77 12.87
N ASP A 581 -6.85 -1.34 13.59
CA ASP A 581 -7.53 -2.57 13.18
C ASP A 581 -8.43 -2.28 11.97
N PHE A 582 -8.00 -2.75 10.81
CA PHE A 582 -8.75 -2.56 9.57
C PHE A 582 -10.12 -3.25 9.59
N SER A 583 -10.29 -4.34 10.36
CA SER A 583 -11.59 -5.00 10.49
C SER A 583 -12.60 -4.07 11.20
N ALA A 584 -12.18 -3.40 12.26
CA ALA A 584 -12.98 -2.42 12.97
C ALA A 584 -13.25 -1.15 12.14
N LEU A 585 -12.28 -0.72 11.33
CA LEU A 585 -12.44 0.43 10.42
C LEU A 585 -13.49 0.16 9.35
N PHE A 586 -13.42 -1.00 8.68
CA PHE A 586 -14.31 -1.33 7.57
C PHE A 586 -15.69 -1.84 7.99
N SER A 587 -15.86 -2.30 9.23
CA SER A 587 -17.19 -2.64 9.78
C SER A 587 -18.09 -1.42 10.00
N ASN A 588 -17.51 -0.21 10.12
CA ASN A 588 -18.22 1.06 10.30
C ASN A 588 -17.83 2.06 9.19
N TRP A 589 -17.82 1.61 7.94
CA TRP A 589 -17.44 2.44 6.80
C TRP A 589 -18.62 3.22 6.20
N PRO A 590 -18.48 4.53 5.81
CA PRO A 590 -17.31 5.37 6.08
C PRO A 590 -17.19 5.71 7.57
N PRO A 591 -15.95 5.82 8.10
CA PRO A 591 -15.78 6.06 9.54
C PRO A 591 -16.38 7.39 9.95
N PRO A 592 -17.07 7.47 11.12
CA PRO A 592 -17.77 8.70 11.57
C PRO A 592 -16.87 9.94 11.60
N ILE A 593 -15.59 9.77 11.88
CA ILE A 593 -14.60 10.87 11.89
C ILE A 593 -14.45 11.54 10.52
N LEU A 594 -14.63 10.79 9.41
CA LEU A 594 -14.61 11.34 8.06
C LEU A 594 -15.80 12.28 7.83
N SER A 595 -16.99 11.87 8.27
CA SER A 595 -18.21 12.69 8.19
C SER A 595 -18.07 13.99 9.00
N GLU A 596 -17.50 13.90 10.21
CA GLU A 596 -17.22 15.06 11.04
C GLU A 596 -16.18 15.99 10.39
N LEU A 597 -15.15 15.45 9.76
CA LEU A 597 -14.14 16.22 9.05
C LEU A 597 -14.73 16.98 7.85
N VAL A 598 -15.59 16.33 7.06
CA VAL A 598 -16.30 16.95 5.93
C VAL A 598 -17.23 18.06 6.42
N MET A 599 -17.97 17.83 7.53
CA MET A 599 -18.82 18.84 8.13
C MET A 599 -18.00 20.05 8.62
N LEU A 600 -16.89 19.80 9.32
CA LEU A 600 -15.99 20.86 9.76
C LEU A 600 -15.41 21.66 8.57
N ALA A 601 -14.91 20.97 7.54
CA ALA A 601 -14.39 21.62 6.35
C ALA A 601 -15.45 22.47 5.65
N THR A 602 -16.70 21.99 5.57
CA THR A 602 -17.83 22.71 5.00
C THR A 602 -18.15 23.98 5.81
N VAL A 603 -18.18 23.88 7.15
CA VAL A 603 -18.37 25.04 8.03
C VAL A 603 -17.23 26.06 7.85
N MET A 604 -15.99 25.59 7.80
CA MET A 604 -14.84 26.47 7.56
C MET A 604 -14.89 27.12 6.19
N ALA A 605 -15.29 26.41 5.15
CA ALA A 605 -15.43 26.97 3.80
C ALA A 605 -16.54 28.03 3.74
N ALA A 606 -17.69 27.78 4.37
CA ALA A 606 -18.77 28.76 4.46
C ALA A 606 -18.33 30.03 5.22
N LEU A 607 -17.63 29.86 6.35
CA LEU A 607 -17.05 30.99 7.09
C LEU A 607 -16.02 31.74 6.23
N GLY A 608 -15.20 31.04 5.46
CA GLY A 608 -14.26 31.63 4.52
C GLY A 608 -14.95 32.53 3.49
N ALA A 609 -16.03 32.04 2.88
CA ALA A 609 -16.83 32.85 1.94
C ALA A 609 -17.41 34.11 2.62
N VAL A 610 -17.98 33.98 3.82
CA VAL A 610 -18.51 35.11 4.59
C VAL A 610 -17.41 36.10 4.96
N MET A 611 -16.24 35.60 5.37
CA MET A 611 -15.08 36.44 5.73
C MET A 611 -14.55 37.23 4.52
N VAL A 612 -14.48 36.63 3.35
CA VAL A 612 -14.07 37.29 2.10
C VAL A 612 -15.06 38.39 1.73
N LEU A 613 -16.37 38.11 1.76
CA LEU A 613 -17.40 39.11 1.52
C LEU A 613 -17.37 40.25 2.56
N ALA A 614 -17.06 39.93 3.81
CA ALA A 614 -16.95 40.89 4.91
C ALA A 614 -15.76 41.86 4.75
N MET A 615 -14.81 41.60 3.85
CA MET A 615 -13.73 42.57 3.54
C MET A 615 -14.31 43.90 3.05
N ILE A 616 -15.42 43.92 2.31
CA ILE A 616 -16.07 45.15 1.82
C ILE A 616 -16.47 46.06 3.00
N PRO A 617 -17.34 45.63 3.94
CA PRO A 617 -17.68 46.45 5.09
C PRO A 617 -16.51 46.73 6.04
N VAL A 618 -15.48 45.88 6.10
CA VAL A 618 -14.24 46.15 6.86
C VAL A 618 -13.58 47.43 6.35
N TRP A 619 -13.46 47.61 5.06
CA TRP A 619 -12.82 48.78 4.47
C TRP A 619 -13.72 50.00 4.43
N THR A 620 -15.03 49.85 4.32
CA THR A 620 -15.98 50.96 4.13
C THR A 620 -16.71 51.41 5.37
N ARG A 621 -17.01 50.48 6.33
CA ARG A 621 -17.95 50.75 7.45
C ARG A 621 -17.42 50.43 8.84
N SER A 622 -16.29 49.70 8.97
CA SER A 622 -15.83 49.18 10.28
C SER A 622 -15.41 50.26 11.28
N GLY A 623 -14.89 51.39 10.79
CA GLY A 623 -14.23 52.41 11.64
C GLY A 623 -12.90 51.93 12.21
N TRP A 624 -12.37 50.78 11.77
CA TRP A 624 -11.07 50.26 12.26
C TRP A 624 -9.87 51.02 11.69
N ASN A 625 -8.76 51.01 12.45
CA ASN A 625 -7.47 51.51 11.97
C ASN A 625 -6.89 50.57 10.89
N LEU A 626 -5.92 51.10 10.13
CA LEU A 626 -5.32 50.38 8.99
C LEU A 626 -4.76 48.98 9.36
N PRO A 627 -3.95 48.82 10.44
CA PRO A 627 -3.42 47.50 10.78
C PRO A 627 -4.49 46.43 11.03
N ARG A 628 -5.62 46.81 11.64
CA ARG A 628 -6.73 45.90 11.90
C ARG A 628 -7.48 45.51 10.63
N ARG A 629 -7.66 46.45 9.68
CA ARG A 629 -8.27 46.13 8.38
C ARG A 629 -7.37 45.18 7.59
N ILE A 630 -6.06 45.40 7.57
CA ILE A 630 -5.08 44.52 6.94
C ILE A 630 -5.13 43.13 7.56
N HIS A 631 -5.06 43.05 8.90
CA HIS A 631 -5.09 41.76 9.61
C HIS A 631 -6.37 40.96 9.28
N PHE A 632 -7.54 41.59 9.32
CA PHE A 632 -8.80 40.91 8.94
C PHE A 632 -8.77 40.47 7.47
N SER A 633 -8.26 41.31 6.56
CA SER A 633 -8.18 40.97 5.14
C SER A 633 -7.25 39.79 4.90
N LEU A 634 -6.09 39.74 5.58
CA LEU A 634 -5.19 38.56 5.51
C LEU A 634 -5.87 37.31 6.05
N PHE A 635 -6.61 37.44 7.14
CA PHE A 635 -7.36 36.32 7.72
C PHE A 635 -8.46 35.82 6.79
N ALA A 636 -9.22 36.71 6.16
CA ALA A 636 -10.24 36.38 5.16
C ALA A 636 -9.63 35.72 3.92
N LEU A 637 -8.50 36.22 3.44
CA LEU A 637 -7.80 35.62 2.28
C LEU A 637 -7.24 34.23 2.63
N ALA A 638 -6.66 34.05 3.80
CA ALA A 638 -6.17 32.74 4.25
C ALA A 638 -7.32 31.73 4.34
N TYR A 639 -8.48 32.14 4.87
CA TYR A 639 -9.69 31.32 4.88
C TYR A 639 -10.21 31.01 3.47
N GLY A 640 -10.13 31.98 2.53
CA GLY A 640 -10.50 31.77 1.14
C GLY A 640 -9.64 30.73 0.44
N VAL A 641 -8.32 30.79 0.67
CA VAL A 641 -7.38 29.77 0.14
C VAL A 641 -7.62 28.41 0.80
N LEU A 642 -7.90 28.36 2.11
CA LEU A 642 -8.22 27.13 2.82
C LEU A 642 -9.53 26.50 2.31
N ALA A 643 -10.57 27.31 2.08
CA ALA A 643 -11.83 26.85 1.51
C ALA A 643 -11.66 26.29 0.10
N TRP A 644 -10.87 26.97 -0.74
CA TRP A 644 -10.49 26.45 -2.06
C TRP A 644 -9.72 25.13 -1.95
N SER A 645 -8.80 25.03 -0.98
CA SER A 645 -8.04 23.81 -0.75
C SER A 645 -8.93 22.65 -0.32
N PHE A 646 -9.90 22.87 0.58
CA PHE A 646 -10.87 21.85 1.00
C PHE A 646 -11.73 21.37 -0.18
N PHE A 647 -12.19 22.29 -1.04
CA PHE A 647 -12.90 21.92 -2.26
C PHE A 647 -12.00 21.10 -3.20
N ASN A 648 -10.76 21.55 -3.42
CA ASN A 648 -9.81 20.87 -4.29
C ASN A 648 -9.43 19.46 -3.78
N TRP A 649 -9.39 19.26 -2.45
CA TRP A 649 -9.11 17.98 -1.82
C TRP A 649 -10.36 17.15 -1.48
N GLY A 650 -11.52 17.53 -1.99
CA GLY A 650 -12.74 16.74 -1.91
C GLY A 650 -13.47 16.79 -0.58
N LEU A 651 -13.04 17.65 0.38
CA LEU A 651 -13.69 17.77 1.68
C LEU A 651 -14.94 18.65 1.67
N VAL A 652 -15.23 19.35 0.57
CA VAL A 652 -16.40 20.24 0.40
C VAL A 652 -17.04 19.97 -0.95
N GLY A 653 -18.39 20.02 -1.01
CA GLY A 653 -19.15 19.90 -2.25
C GLY A 653 -19.65 18.50 -2.59
N PHE A 654 -19.40 17.52 -1.72
CA PHE A 654 -19.93 16.17 -1.85
C PHE A 654 -20.82 15.85 -0.65
N GLY A 655 -22.07 15.41 -0.92
CA GLY A 655 -22.85 14.69 0.08
C GLY A 655 -22.15 13.35 0.37
N ILE A 656 -22.00 13.02 1.63
CA ILE A 656 -21.61 11.67 2.07
C ILE A 656 -22.83 10.77 1.94
#